data_82f3b6d7270c10df80e64441a5aeb50d
#
_entry.id   82f3b6d7270c10df80e64441a5aeb50d
#
_cell.length_a   1.000
_cell.length_b   1.000
_cell.length_c   1.000
_cell.angle_alpha   90.00
_cell.angle_beta   90.00
_cell.angle_gamma   90.00
#
_symmetry.space_group_name_H-M   'P 1'
#
loop_
_entity.id
_entity.type
_entity.pdbx_description
1 polymer ?
#
loop_
_entity_poly.entity_id
_entity_poly.type
_entity_poly.pdbx_seq_one_letter_code
_entity_poly.pdbx_strand_id
1 'polypeptide(L)'
;MNKFIIACLAFIITLHAAAQKGTIKGSVYDPIREVGLAAKIELLSSDSSLIQEQHTWWASDDNGRQDMKAPFWFRIGDVQGGKKYIVKIESDKYETKYIHITADFSNRDNIMDLGEVWMTRETSKMETVIVQGTRLLMVNKGDTTIYNVAALVTTESDMLGDLIQKLPGAELRDGKIYVNGKYIDKLLISGKDFFNGDISMALHQLPAYTVGKIKTYEMQGDASELTGHDMGDKQFVMDVIMKKQYFGQKFGEIVLAGGTNNRFKILGRLFYFDDQQSFGLVGETNNLGQSVHTFNSSQIWMNNNPVGNIYERSAYANYRFEPNRNFKFGMSGSVQHKREHTFQRTSVESYLESSNNYNWSYNQGRAVETTADMRLTMDYKPMKSLKLEAIYDFNFYKNHARDFFRSFSTLDNPEGIFSANSIDTVFTWHSDYDLLKRWVQTRQQQDALQRLHSQQHKGSVSAKKAFGKNILLLDADFNHKSSDDKGYNLFHLDYPVSGLDNDYRHRFNDNKTKQYTFNGTANYTISFERGDPLTGWLKPFVKFRKNYTHSDNPLYRLDWAETDIVSDLVLLPTDLQVLLNTLDPANSFEYRQYINRFETGFDFRSDVRLGGKTWVRFDGKLPLEIWHGKLDYFRFNQPFHTDRTHRFVNLDLSARISLTPNDREGNKHTMRISYNIDNKVADLLNTLNFKDEANPLVITQGNPYLKNALTHNLKWEIKFEQQERMRHFSSRIHYAIINNAVGYERFYNLSTGVTTQTPKNIDGNWAINWANSFICPLKKNQQIILDGGLFWTYNHSKDLNTVYSLTETDKALNNNSVGTSQSKLRLRLLYKPTRKLLFNYQVESVWNNISGTRSDFKTINSYHINNVFSARMNLPWNFNFNSSLNVNSRYGFVDKSLCKTYFLWNAKIERNLGKNITLSLESNDILHQNKGVSVVMDAQGRTETFREQTPPYVLLGFTWRFRKK
;
A
#
# COMPACT_ATOMS: atom_id res chain seq x y z
N MET A 1 2.79 -73.42 -16.55
CA MET A 1 2.91 -72.12 -17.18
C MET A 1 3.16 -70.99 -16.17
N ASN A 2 2.70 -71.03 -14.90
CA ASN A 2 2.90 -69.95 -13.89
C ASN A 2 4.28 -69.94 -13.25
N LYS A 3 5.12 -70.97 -13.31
CA LYS A 3 6.47 -70.94 -12.74
C LYS A 3 7.51 -70.35 -13.69
N PHE A 4 7.25 -70.30 -14.98
CA PHE A 4 8.16 -69.71 -15.97
C PHE A 4 8.01 -68.17 -16.06
N ILE A 5 6.80 -67.69 -15.83
CA ILE A 5 6.53 -66.21 -15.81
C ILE A 5 7.14 -65.55 -14.56
N ILE A 6 7.13 -66.24 -13.44
CA ILE A 6 7.76 -65.75 -12.20
C ILE A 6 9.30 -65.73 -12.31
N ALA A 7 9.90 -66.69 -13.01
CA ALA A 7 11.34 -66.72 -13.24
C ALA A 7 11.77 -65.65 -14.27
N CYS A 8 10.95 -65.36 -15.28
CA CYS A 8 11.22 -64.28 -16.23
C CYS A 8 11.03 -62.88 -15.59
N LEU A 9 10.04 -62.71 -14.69
CA LEU A 9 9.89 -61.47 -13.92
C LEU A 9 11.04 -61.25 -12.92
N ALA A 10 11.50 -62.31 -12.25
CA ALA A 10 12.65 -62.23 -11.34
C ALA A 10 13.96 -61.93 -12.08
N PHE A 11 14.13 -62.41 -13.34
CA PHE A 11 15.31 -62.12 -14.14
C PHE A 11 15.31 -60.70 -14.75
N ILE A 12 14.11 -60.10 -14.96
CA ILE A 12 13.99 -58.70 -15.41
C ILE A 12 14.22 -57.72 -14.23
N ILE A 13 13.93 -58.12 -12.99
CA ILE A 13 14.16 -57.27 -11.80
C ILE A 13 15.64 -57.30 -11.37
N THR A 14 16.42 -58.31 -11.76
CA THR A 14 17.88 -58.36 -11.39
C THR A 14 18.78 -57.67 -12.40
N LEU A 15 18.30 -57.12 -13.51
CA LEU A 15 19.11 -56.51 -14.56
C LEU A 15 19.13 -54.95 -14.49
N HIS A 16 18.53 -54.31 -13.45
CA HIS A 16 18.48 -52.86 -13.33
C HIS A 16 19.17 -52.29 -12.08
N ALA A 17 20.09 -53.00 -11.47
CA ALA A 17 20.96 -52.45 -10.39
C ALA A 17 22.41 -52.22 -10.86
N ALA A 18 22.60 -51.78 -12.10
CA ALA A 18 23.83 -51.09 -12.44
C ALA A 18 23.75 -49.73 -11.80
N ALA A 19 24.46 -49.48 -10.70
CA ALA A 19 24.50 -48.16 -10.04
C ALA A 19 24.87 -47.11 -11.10
N GLN A 20 23.91 -46.27 -11.42
CA GLN A 20 24.07 -45.19 -12.38
C GLN A 20 25.30 -44.34 -11.96
N LYS A 21 26.29 -44.21 -12.81
CA LYS A 21 27.43 -43.38 -12.60
C LYS A 21 27.19 -42.00 -13.18
N GLY A 22 27.61 -40.99 -12.48
CA GLY A 22 27.48 -39.60 -12.90
C GLY A 22 28.67 -38.75 -12.51
N THR A 23 28.52 -37.46 -12.70
CA THR A 23 29.55 -36.44 -12.45
C THR A 23 29.03 -35.41 -11.45
N ILE A 24 29.85 -35.08 -10.46
CA ILE A 24 29.61 -33.94 -9.55
C ILE A 24 30.47 -32.77 -10.07
N LYS A 25 29.87 -31.61 -10.23
CA LYS A 25 30.59 -30.37 -10.61
C LYS A 25 30.22 -29.22 -9.70
N GLY A 26 31.04 -28.19 -9.71
CA GLY A 26 30.81 -26.94 -8.99
C GLY A 26 31.95 -25.94 -9.26
N SER A 27 31.86 -24.77 -8.65
CA SER A 27 32.89 -23.74 -8.70
C SER A 27 33.17 -23.19 -7.31
N VAL A 28 34.40 -22.76 -7.06
CA VAL A 28 34.88 -22.30 -5.74
C VAL A 28 35.23 -20.81 -5.81
N TYR A 29 34.77 -20.04 -4.80
CA TYR A 29 34.92 -18.58 -4.76
C TYR A 29 35.43 -18.06 -3.42
N ASP A 30 36.19 -16.95 -3.51
CA ASP A 30 36.51 -16.09 -2.37
C ASP A 30 35.35 -15.14 -2.08
N PRO A 31 34.73 -15.15 -0.88
CA PRO A 31 33.57 -14.32 -0.55
C PRO A 31 33.89 -12.83 -0.43
N ILE A 32 35.17 -12.43 -0.32
CA ILE A 32 35.58 -11.04 -0.12
C ILE A 32 35.98 -10.40 -1.44
N ARG A 33 36.71 -11.12 -2.27
CA ARG A 33 37.17 -10.64 -3.57
C ARG A 33 36.21 -10.95 -4.70
N GLU A 34 35.28 -11.91 -4.48
CA GLU A 34 34.33 -12.42 -5.47
C GLU A 34 35.01 -12.89 -6.76
N VAL A 35 36.15 -13.55 -6.58
CA VAL A 35 36.93 -14.16 -7.65
C VAL A 35 36.98 -15.66 -7.45
N GLY A 36 37.18 -16.41 -8.52
CA GLY A 36 37.40 -17.86 -8.43
C GLY A 36 38.61 -18.18 -7.55
N LEU A 37 38.53 -19.28 -6.84
CA LEU A 37 39.52 -19.71 -5.86
C LEU A 37 40.11 -21.07 -6.22
N ALA A 38 41.47 -21.15 -6.32
CA ALA A 38 42.14 -22.41 -6.45
C ALA A 38 41.94 -23.22 -5.18
N ALA A 39 41.44 -24.44 -5.30
CA ALA A 39 41.16 -25.32 -4.20
C ALA A 39 41.44 -26.79 -4.54
N LYS A 40 41.80 -27.55 -3.53
CA LYS A 40 41.87 -29.02 -3.55
C LYS A 40 40.49 -29.56 -3.21
N ILE A 41 39.98 -30.48 -4.02
CA ILE A 41 38.67 -31.10 -3.86
C ILE A 41 38.88 -32.58 -3.61
N GLU A 42 38.37 -33.08 -2.50
CA GLU A 42 38.42 -34.49 -2.14
C GLU A 42 36.98 -35.04 -2.02
N LEU A 43 36.70 -36.12 -2.75
CA LEU A 43 35.48 -36.87 -2.57
C LEU A 43 35.72 -37.99 -1.56
N LEU A 44 35.02 -37.92 -0.45
CA LEU A 44 35.11 -38.89 0.63
C LEU A 44 33.80 -39.74 0.66
N SER A 45 33.95 -40.98 1.10
CA SER A 45 32.80 -41.82 1.43
C SER A 45 32.12 -41.33 2.73
N SER A 46 30.99 -41.91 3.08
CA SER A 46 30.26 -41.57 4.31
C SER A 46 31.04 -41.84 5.62
N ASP A 47 32.09 -42.69 5.57
CA ASP A 47 33.00 -42.97 6.66
C ASP A 47 34.28 -42.15 6.61
N SER A 48 34.31 -41.10 5.76
CA SER A 48 35.42 -40.18 5.55
C SER A 48 36.69 -40.81 4.89
N SER A 49 36.58 -41.97 4.26
CA SER A 49 37.70 -42.54 3.45
C SER A 49 37.76 -41.83 2.07
N LEU A 50 38.96 -41.50 1.62
CA LEU A 50 39.19 -40.82 0.35
C LEU A 50 38.87 -41.75 -0.83
N ILE A 51 38.02 -41.29 -1.73
CA ILE A 51 37.65 -42.00 -2.97
C ILE A 51 38.38 -41.41 -4.16
N GLN A 52 38.36 -40.08 -4.28
CA GLN A 52 38.95 -39.36 -5.41
C GLN A 52 39.40 -37.97 -4.98
N GLU A 53 40.52 -37.49 -5.56
CA GLU A 53 41.07 -36.17 -5.32
C GLU A 53 41.31 -35.45 -6.65
N GLN A 54 41.11 -34.13 -6.65
CA GLN A 54 41.43 -33.27 -7.79
C GLN A 54 41.60 -31.80 -7.34
N HIS A 55 42.12 -30.99 -8.25
CA HIS A 55 42.20 -29.53 -8.05
C HIS A 55 41.22 -28.80 -8.97
N THR A 56 40.78 -27.64 -8.55
CA THR A 56 40.01 -26.75 -9.39
C THR A 56 40.85 -26.23 -10.55
N TRP A 57 40.24 -26.00 -11.72
CA TRP A 57 40.85 -25.38 -12.89
C TRP A 57 40.15 -24.14 -13.34
N TRP A 58 40.81 -23.26 -14.06
CA TRP A 58 40.21 -22.05 -14.66
C TRP A 58 40.14 -22.17 -16.16
N ALA A 59 39.22 -21.42 -16.80
CA ALA A 59 39.22 -21.22 -18.22
C ALA A 59 40.21 -20.11 -18.58
N SER A 60 41.07 -20.33 -19.57
CA SER A 60 41.89 -19.28 -20.19
C SER A 60 41.06 -18.53 -21.25
N ASP A 61 41.38 -17.23 -21.45
CA ASP A 61 40.88 -16.51 -22.61
C ASP A 61 41.52 -17.03 -23.93
N ASP A 62 41.03 -16.55 -25.08
CA ASP A 62 41.54 -16.95 -26.41
C ASP A 62 43.04 -16.65 -26.64
N ASN A 63 43.68 -15.89 -25.75
CA ASN A 63 45.10 -15.56 -25.77
C ASN A 63 45.91 -16.30 -24.68
N GLY A 64 45.30 -17.27 -23.99
CA GLY A 64 45.94 -18.07 -22.96
C GLY A 64 46.21 -17.32 -21.63
N ARG A 65 45.59 -16.15 -21.43
CA ARG A 65 45.72 -15.39 -20.19
C ARG A 65 44.66 -15.80 -19.18
N GLN A 66 45.03 -15.88 -17.91
CA GLN A 66 44.11 -16.17 -16.83
C GLN A 66 43.13 -14.99 -16.64
N ASP A 67 41.85 -15.24 -16.80
CA ASP A 67 40.82 -14.28 -16.35
C ASP A 67 40.68 -14.36 -14.81
N MET A 68 41.15 -13.35 -14.12
CA MET A 68 41.11 -13.26 -12.65
C MET A 68 39.68 -13.26 -12.08
N LYS A 69 38.67 -13.10 -12.90
CA LYS A 69 37.23 -13.14 -12.54
C LYS A 69 36.57 -14.45 -12.96
N ALA A 70 37.24 -15.31 -13.72
CA ALA A 70 36.67 -16.57 -14.14
C ALA A 70 36.46 -17.50 -12.94
N PRO A 71 35.38 -18.27 -12.90
CA PRO A 71 35.15 -19.26 -11.87
C PRO A 71 36.23 -20.36 -11.94
N PHE A 72 36.72 -20.82 -10.78
CA PHE A 72 37.52 -22.03 -10.68
C PHE A 72 36.60 -23.24 -10.52
N TRP A 73 36.55 -24.04 -11.57
CA TRP A 73 35.65 -25.19 -11.68
C TRP A 73 36.29 -26.48 -11.13
N PHE A 74 35.45 -27.40 -10.66
CA PHE A 74 35.84 -28.80 -10.45
C PHE A 74 34.79 -29.73 -11.04
N ARG A 75 35.23 -30.94 -11.40
CA ARG A 75 34.40 -31.97 -11.98
C ARG A 75 34.87 -33.35 -11.58
N ILE A 76 34.15 -34.03 -10.70
CA ILE A 76 34.46 -35.38 -10.20
C ILE A 76 33.61 -36.38 -10.98
N GLY A 77 34.19 -37.16 -11.85
CA GLY A 77 33.51 -38.15 -12.66
C GLY A 77 33.43 -39.54 -11.98
N ASP A 78 32.73 -40.47 -12.62
CA ASP A 78 32.61 -41.87 -12.17
C ASP A 78 31.99 -42.12 -10.80
N VAL A 79 31.20 -41.17 -10.29
CA VAL A 79 30.59 -41.24 -8.98
C VAL A 79 29.35 -42.13 -9.04
N GLN A 80 29.20 -43.09 -8.12
CA GLN A 80 28.01 -43.97 -8.06
C GLN A 80 26.82 -43.22 -7.49
N GLY A 81 25.69 -43.28 -8.21
CA GLY A 81 24.41 -42.70 -7.76
C GLY A 81 23.79 -43.48 -6.58
N GLY A 82 22.97 -42.76 -5.82
CA GLY A 82 22.25 -43.33 -4.68
C GLY A 82 23.05 -43.48 -3.40
N LYS A 83 24.38 -43.20 -3.40
CA LYS A 83 25.24 -43.21 -2.23
C LYS A 83 25.46 -41.84 -1.63
N LYS A 84 25.77 -41.82 -0.32
CA LYS A 84 26.12 -40.61 0.38
C LYS A 84 27.66 -40.39 0.32
N TYR A 85 28.04 -39.15 0.05
CA TYR A 85 29.41 -38.72 -0.05
C TYR A 85 29.62 -37.40 0.71
N ILE A 86 30.86 -37.09 0.98
CA ILE A 86 31.31 -35.81 1.53
C ILE A 86 32.28 -35.21 0.51
N VAL A 87 31.96 -34.01 0.01
CA VAL A 87 32.89 -33.22 -0.81
C VAL A 87 33.64 -32.29 0.14
N LYS A 88 34.91 -32.55 0.34
CA LYS A 88 35.82 -31.73 1.14
C LYS A 88 36.56 -30.79 0.23
N ILE A 89 36.59 -29.50 0.58
CA ILE A 89 37.20 -28.42 -0.21
C ILE A 89 38.21 -27.70 0.68
N GLU A 90 39.47 -27.71 0.27
CA GLU A 90 40.58 -27.07 0.96
C GLU A 90 41.27 -26.03 0.07
N SER A 91 41.57 -24.88 0.63
CA SER A 91 42.38 -23.85 -0.02
C SER A 91 43.23 -23.12 1.02
N ASP A 92 44.41 -22.67 0.61
CA ASP A 92 45.34 -21.96 1.51
C ASP A 92 44.70 -20.71 2.11
N LYS A 93 44.78 -20.55 3.44
CA LYS A 93 44.17 -19.43 4.21
C LYS A 93 42.63 -19.41 4.26
N TYR A 94 41.99 -20.54 4.00
CA TYR A 94 40.52 -20.69 4.11
C TYR A 94 40.22 -21.88 5.05
N GLU A 95 39.08 -21.77 5.78
CA GLU A 95 38.54 -22.87 6.56
C GLU A 95 38.11 -24.01 5.61
N THR A 96 38.53 -25.24 5.93
CA THR A 96 38.11 -26.43 5.16
C THR A 96 36.57 -26.54 5.17
N LYS A 97 35.98 -26.72 4.01
CA LYS A 97 34.54 -26.86 3.87
C LYS A 97 34.16 -28.29 3.53
N TYR A 98 33.17 -28.82 4.25
CA TYR A 98 32.61 -30.14 4.03
C TYR A 98 31.15 -30.01 3.54
N ILE A 99 30.83 -30.62 2.39
CA ILE A 99 29.49 -30.65 1.80
C ILE A 99 28.98 -32.08 1.77
N HIS A 100 27.99 -32.39 2.59
CA HIS A 100 27.36 -33.71 2.59
C HIS A 100 26.34 -33.80 1.48
N ILE A 101 26.46 -34.78 0.62
CA ILE A 101 25.59 -34.98 -0.53
C ILE A 101 25.10 -36.43 -0.62
N THR A 102 23.94 -36.62 -1.22
CA THR A 102 23.53 -37.90 -1.75
C THR A 102 23.59 -37.79 -3.26
N ALA A 103 24.40 -38.60 -3.92
CA ALA A 103 24.60 -38.50 -5.34
C ALA A 103 23.30 -38.88 -6.09
N ASP A 104 22.65 -37.92 -6.69
CA ASP A 104 21.45 -38.07 -7.51
C ASP A 104 21.78 -37.69 -8.97
N PHE A 105 21.71 -38.66 -9.86
CA PHE A 105 21.98 -38.50 -11.29
C PHE A 105 20.72 -38.80 -12.12
N SER A 106 19.56 -38.47 -11.59
CA SER A 106 18.27 -38.64 -12.28
C SER A 106 18.06 -37.69 -13.45
N ASN A 107 18.92 -36.70 -13.63
CA ASN A 107 18.86 -35.78 -14.78
C ASN A 107 19.44 -36.40 -16.05
N ARG A 108 19.03 -35.86 -17.22
CA ARG A 108 19.40 -36.40 -18.56
C ARG A 108 20.90 -36.44 -18.83
N ASP A 109 21.68 -35.59 -18.15
CA ASP A 109 23.14 -35.45 -18.39
C ASP A 109 23.97 -36.18 -17.33
N ASN A 110 23.34 -36.86 -16.35
CA ASN A 110 24.01 -37.54 -15.24
C ASN A 110 24.99 -36.62 -14.48
N ILE A 111 24.64 -35.32 -14.32
CA ILE A 111 25.46 -34.32 -13.65
C ILE A 111 24.74 -33.78 -12.43
N MET A 112 25.40 -33.84 -11.28
CA MET A 112 25.01 -33.16 -10.06
C MET A 112 25.82 -31.87 -9.92
N ASP A 113 25.15 -30.73 -10.00
CA ASP A 113 25.79 -29.41 -9.89
C ASP A 113 25.64 -28.87 -8.46
N LEU A 114 26.75 -28.67 -7.76
CA LEU A 114 26.81 -28.08 -6.44
C LEU A 114 26.74 -26.53 -6.46
N GLY A 115 26.74 -25.96 -7.68
CA GLY A 115 26.72 -24.50 -7.85
C GLY A 115 28.00 -23.81 -7.36
N GLU A 116 27.87 -22.60 -6.90
CA GLU A 116 28.97 -21.77 -6.38
C GLU A 116 29.23 -22.07 -4.92
N VAL A 117 30.44 -22.53 -4.61
CA VAL A 117 30.88 -22.82 -3.25
C VAL A 117 31.75 -21.68 -2.73
N TRP A 118 31.24 -20.91 -1.81
CA TRP A 118 31.94 -19.79 -1.17
C TRP A 118 32.72 -20.28 0.06
N MET A 119 34.06 -20.04 0.07
CA MET A 119 34.93 -20.43 1.14
C MET A 119 34.99 -19.37 2.26
N THR A 120 35.17 -19.80 3.52
CA THR A 120 35.37 -18.88 4.64
C THR A 120 36.88 -18.72 4.87
N ARG A 121 37.38 -17.49 4.90
CA ARG A 121 38.81 -17.28 5.23
C ARG A 121 39.10 -17.61 6.69
N GLU A 122 40.25 -18.26 6.93
CA GLU A 122 40.77 -18.40 8.29
C GLU A 122 41.02 -17.02 8.91
N THR A 123 40.49 -16.80 10.09
CA THR A 123 40.72 -15.57 10.85
C THR A 123 42.05 -15.67 11.58
N SER A 124 43.14 -15.28 10.93
CA SER A 124 44.38 -14.98 11.68
C SER A 124 44.09 -13.77 12.58
N LYS A 125 44.43 -13.86 13.87
CA LYS A 125 44.41 -12.72 14.80
C LYS A 125 45.48 -11.72 14.35
N MET A 126 45.17 -10.86 13.40
CA MET A 126 46.00 -9.69 13.13
C MET A 126 45.63 -8.60 14.12
N GLU A 127 46.64 -7.93 14.67
CA GLU A 127 46.50 -6.70 15.43
C GLU A 127 45.62 -5.71 14.64
N THR A 128 44.74 -5.02 15.36
CA THR A 128 43.70 -4.17 14.79
C THR A 128 44.33 -3.00 14.03
N VAL A 129 44.54 -3.14 12.74
CA VAL A 129 44.76 -1.98 11.86
C VAL A 129 43.44 -1.30 11.66
N ILE A 130 43.25 -0.16 12.31
CA ILE A 130 42.09 0.71 12.12
C ILE A 130 42.25 1.37 10.75
N VAL A 131 41.77 0.71 9.69
CA VAL A 131 41.59 1.34 8.38
C VAL A 131 40.33 2.21 8.47
N GLN A 132 40.53 3.50 8.62
CA GLN A 132 39.46 4.51 8.49
C GLN A 132 39.01 4.66 7.03
N GLY A 133 38.56 3.59 6.40
CA GLY A 133 37.91 3.67 5.09
C GLY A 133 36.50 4.22 5.26
N THR A 134 36.13 5.25 4.50
CA THR A 134 34.73 5.76 4.41
C THR A 134 33.87 4.67 3.80
N ARG A 135 33.02 4.04 4.59
CA ARG A 135 32.06 3.07 4.05
C ARG A 135 31.02 3.83 3.23
N LEU A 136 30.94 3.52 1.95
CA LEU A 136 29.91 4.07 1.09
C LEU A 136 28.52 3.65 1.58
N LEU A 137 27.59 4.57 1.56
CA LEU A 137 26.21 4.32 1.98
C LEU A 137 25.49 3.38 1.03
N MET A 138 25.77 3.51 -0.27
CA MET A 138 25.08 2.81 -1.34
C MET A 138 26.09 2.36 -2.40
N VAL A 139 25.96 1.14 -2.88
CA VAL A 139 26.81 0.55 -3.94
C VAL A 139 25.92 -0.21 -4.92
N ASN A 140 26.12 -0.01 -6.21
CA ASN A 140 25.48 -0.82 -7.24
C ASN A 140 26.40 -1.96 -7.69
N LYS A 141 25.83 -3.18 -7.78
CA LYS A 141 26.50 -4.36 -8.33
C LYS A 141 25.59 -4.98 -9.40
N GLY A 142 25.87 -4.74 -10.66
CA GLY A 142 24.97 -5.11 -11.75
C GLY A 142 23.58 -4.46 -11.53
N ASP A 143 22.53 -5.26 -11.56
CA ASP A 143 21.14 -4.79 -11.33
C ASP A 143 20.74 -4.69 -9.83
N THR A 144 21.67 -4.97 -8.91
CA THR A 144 21.42 -4.92 -7.47
C THR A 144 21.99 -3.64 -6.84
N THR A 145 21.16 -2.88 -6.16
CA THR A 145 21.60 -1.77 -5.29
C THR A 145 21.73 -2.27 -3.85
N ILE A 146 22.89 -2.08 -3.25
CA ILE A 146 23.21 -2.49 -1.87
C ILE A 146 23.38 -1.26 -1.00
N TYR A 147 22.56 -1.14 0.04
CA TYR A 147 22.66 -0.12 1.07
C TYR A 147 23.37 -0.67 2.30
N ASN A 148 24.41 0.00 2.75
CA ASN A 148 25.18 -0.39 3.92
C ASN A 148 24.63 0.31 5.18
N VAL A 149 23.90 -0.43 5.99
CA VAL A 149 23.29 0.10 7.21
C VAL A 149 24.31 0.64 8.21
N ALA A 150 25.51 0.04 8.28
CA ALA A 150 26.58 0.53 9.15
C ALA A 150 27.12 1.92 8.74
N ALA A 151 26.75 2.42 7.54
CA ALA A 151 27.07 3.77 7.10
C ALA A 151 25.98 4.78 7.49
N LEU A 152 24.83 4.37 8.01
CA LEU A 152 23.75 5.24 8.49
C LEU A 152 23.93 5.58 9.97
N VAL A 153 23.41 6.74 10.36
CA VAL A 153 23.25 7.11 11.77
C VAL A 153 21.93 6.52 12.25
N THR A 154 22.01 5.45 13.04
CA THR A 154 20.86 4.77 13.62
C THR A 154 20.92 4.84 15.14
N THR A 155 19.74 4.85 15.77
CA THR A 155 19.57 4.68 17.20
C THR A 155 19.08 3.26 17.50
N GLU A 156 19.20 2.84 18.73
CA GLU A 156 18.71 1.52 19.17
C GLU A 156 17.16 1.42 19.13
N SER A 157 16.46 2.54 19.12
CA SER A 157 14.99 2.60 19.02
C SER A 157 14.48 2.69 17.60
N ASP A 158 15.35 2.86 16.59
CA ASP A 158 14.93 2.90 15.19
C ASP A 158 14.35 1.56 14.74
N MET A 159 13.29 1.60 13.95
CA MET A 159 12.70 0.45 13.27
C MET A 159 13.14 0.37 11.80
N LEU A 160 12.78 -0.72 11.12
CA LEU A 160 13.11 -0.88 9.70
C LEU A 160 12.55 0.26 8.85
N GLY A 161 11.35 0.75 9.15
CA GLY A 161 10.75 1.90 8.47
C GLY A 161 11.58 3.17 8.58
N ASP A 162 12.11 3.44 9.79
CA ASP A 162 13.02 4.57 10.02
C ASP A 162 14.31 4.44 9.21
N LEU A 163 14.80 3.21 9.12
CA LEU A 163 15.99 2.90 8.36
C LEU A 163 15.78 3.12 6.87
N ILE A 164 14.66 2.62 6.31
CA ILE A 164 14.34 2.75 4.89
C ILE A 164 14.19 4.21 4.50
N GLN A 165 13.54 5.04 5.32
CA GLN A 165 13.39 6.47 5.05
C GLN A 165 14.73 7.23 4.99
N LYS A 166 15.79 6.70 5.63
CA LYS A 166 17.15 7.26 5.57
C LYS A 166 17.92 6.83 4.32
N LEU A 167 17.40 5.85 3.56
CA LEU A 167 18.05 5.40 2.35
C LEU A 167 17.85 6.43 1.23
N PRO A 168 18.91 6.75 0.47
CA PRO A 168 18.78 7.60 -0.70
C PRO A 168 17.81 7.01 -1.71
N GLY A 169 16.87 7.83 -2.20
CA GLY A 169 15.88 7.43 -3.18
C GLY A 169 14.76 6.54 -2.66
N ALA A 170 14.80 6.16 -1.39
CA ALA A 170 13.69 5.43 -0.80
C ALA A 170 12.62 6.37 -0.24
N GLU A 171 11.38 5.99 -0.44
CA GLU A 171 10.18 6.72 -0.05
C GLU A 171 9.15 5.76 0.49
N LEU A 172 8.49 6.16 1.58
CA LEU A 172 7.32 5.46 2.08
C LEU A 172 6.08 6.32 1.79
N ARG A 173 5.10 5.77 1.06
CA ARG A 173 3.82 6.40 0.74
C ARG A 173 2.70 5.41 1.07
N ASP A 174 1.79 5.79 1.95
CA ASP A 174 0.64 4.97 2.34
C ASP A 174 1.03 3.51 2.70
N GLY A 175 2.10 3.35 3.49
CA GLY A 175 2.63 2.04 3.90
C GLY A 175 3.35 1.25 2.80
N LYS A 176 3.50 1.81 1.59
CA LYS A 176 4.20 1.22 0.45
C LYS A 176 5.61 1.77 0.30
N ILE A 177 6.55 0.90 -0.04
CA ILE A 177 7.95 1.27 -0.24
C ILE A 177 8.18 1.55 -1.73
N TYR A 178 8.78 2.69 -2.01
CA TYR A 178 9.27 3.04 -3.35
C TYR A 178 10.77 3.30 -3.28
N VAL A 179 11.50 2.82 -4.28
CA VAL A 179 12.92 3.11 -4.44
C VAL A 179 13.14 3.63 -5.86
N ASN A 180 13.72 4.82 -5.97
CA ASN A 180 13.88 5.51 -7.25
C ASN A 180 12.56 5.64 -8.03
N GLY A 181 11.45 5.90 -7.30
CA GLY A 181 10.11 6.00 -7.88
C GLY A 181 9.49 4.67 -8.32
N LYS A 182 10.20 3.53 -8.17
CA LYS A 182 9.69 2.19 -8.47
C LYS A 182 9.15 1.53 -7.19
N TYR A 183 7.93 0.99 -7.26
CA TYR A 183 7.30 0.27 -6.16
C TYR A 183 8.05 -1.03 -5.85
N ILE A 184 8.22 -1.34 -4.57
CA ILE A 184 8.76 -2.61 -4.07
C ILE A 184 7.61 -3.61 -4.00
N ASP A 185 7.62 -4.60 -4.89
CA ASP A 185 6.58 -5.63 -4.98
C ASP A 185 6.65 -6.59 -3.78
N LYS A 186 7.85 -6.83 -3.25
CA LYS A 186 8.08 -7.79 -2.16
C LYS A 186 9.19 -7.35 -1.23
N LEU A 187 8.95 -7.44 0.08
CA LEU A 187 9.95 -7.24 1.13
C LEU A 187 10.38 -8.60 1.69
N LEU A 188 11.66 -8.89 1.62
CA LEU A 188 12.26 -10.11 2.14
C LEU A 188 13.13 -9.81 3.37
N ILE A 189 13.24 -10.79 4.26
CA ILE A 189 14.17 -10.78 5.38
C ILE A 189 15.17 -11.94 5.18
N SER A 190 16.42 -11.60 4.84
CA SER A 190 17.47 -12.57 4.49
C SER A 190 17.02 -13.59 3.42
N GLY A 191 16.41 -13.06 2.35
CA GLY A 191 15.92 -13.85 1.21
C GLY A 191 14.55 -14.52 1.40
N LYS A 192 13.87 -14.34 2.54
CA LYS A 192 12.63 -15.02 2.89
C LYS A 192 11.51 -14.04 3.23
N ASP A 193 10.27 -14.41 2.87
CA ASP A 193 9.08 -13.67 3.26
C ASP A 193 8.73 -14.00 4.71
N PHE A 194 9.15 -13.15 5.63
CA PHE A 194 8.98 -13.40 7.05
C PHE A 194 7.57 -13.06 7.58
N PHE A 195 7.02 -11.93 7.14
CA PHE A 195 5.74 -11.44 7.66
C PHE A 195 4.55 -11.85 6.79
N ASN A 196 4.66 -12.91 5.97
CA ASN A 196 3.62 -13.40 5.06
C ASN A 196 3.09 -12.28 4.13
N GLY A 197 3.98 -11.42 3.63
CA GLY A 197 3.64 -10.30 2.76
C GLY A 197 3.20 -9.02 3.49
N ASP A 198 3.13 -9.02 4.81
CA ASP A 198 2.81 -7.81 5.59
C ASP A 198 4.02 -6.89 5.73
N ILE A 199 4.18 -6.01 4.74
CA ILE A 199 5.26 -5.01 4.70
C ILE A 199 5.11 -4.03 5.88
N SER A 200 3.90 -3.67 6.25
CA SER A 200 3.64 -2.72 7.33
C SER A 200 4.20 -3.24 8.65
N MET A 201 3.94 -4.49 8.99
CA MET A 201 4.49 -5.11 10.21
C MET A 201 6.02 -5.16 10.19
N ALA A 202 6.63 -5.48 9.06
CA ALA A 202 8.08 -5.46 8.94
C ALA A 202 8.66 -4.06 9.21
N LEU A 203 8.05 -3.03 8.62
CA LEU A 203 8.49 -1.64 8.77
C LEU A 203 8.43 -1.15 10.22
N HIS A 204 7.39 -1.53 10.95
CA HIS A 204 7.13 -1.03 12.31
C HIS A 204 7.79 -1.83 13.40
N GLN A 205 7.90 -3.14 13.18
CA GLN A 205 8.20 -4.05 14.29
C GLN A 205 9.61 -4.63 14.21
N LEU A 206 10.27 -4.63 13.02
CA LEU A 206 11.64 -5.12 12.92
C LEU A 206 12.63 -4.03 13.36
N PRO A 207 13.39 -4.24 14.48
CA PRO A 207 14.33 -3.24 14.96
C PRO A 207 15.51 -3.05 13.99
N ALA A 208 15.86 -1.79 13.68
CA ALA A 208 16.95 -1.45 12.77
C ALA A 208 18.31 -1.99 13.21
N TYR A 209 18.54 -2.14 14.51
CA TYR A 209 19.81 -2.69 15.05
C TYR A 209 20.06 -4.15 14.65
N THR A 210 19.02 -4.89 14.22
CA THR A 210 19.15 -6.27 13.73
C THR A 210 19.63 -6.35 12.28
N VAL A 211 19.50 -5.24 11.52
CA VAL A 211 19.77 -5.17 10.09
C VAL A 211 21.24 -4.89 9.81
N GLY A 212 21.84 -5.65 8.91
CA GLY A 212 23.21 -5.47 8.45
C GLY A 212 23.33 -4.72 7.14
N LYS A 213 22.54 -5.10 6.14
CA LYS A 213 22.51 -4.53 4.79
C LYS A 213 21.07 -4.56 4.25
N ILE A 214 20.78 -3.70 3.28
CA ILE A 214 19.54 -3.77 2.50
C ILE A 214 19.92 -3.86 1.03
N LYS A 215 19.31 -4.78 0.28
CA LYS A 215 19.50 -4.95 -1.15
C LYS A 215 18.20 -4.66 -1.89
N THR A 216 18.27 -4.04 -3.05
CA THR A 216 17.12 -3.94 -3.96
C THR A 216 17.53 -4.46 -5.33
N TYR A 217 16.72 -5.35 -5.89
CA TYR A 217 17.00 -6.03 -7.17
C TYR A 217 15.72 -6.54 -7.82
N GLU A 218 15.81 -6.89 -9.10
CA GLU A 218 14.73 -7.60 -9.81
C GLU A 218 14.89 -9.11 -9.61
N MET A 219 13.88 -9.75 -9.04
CA MET A 219 13.79 -11.20 -8.85
C MET A 219 12.87 -11.78 -9.93
N GLN A 220 13.20 -12.94 -10.46
CA GLN A 220 12.31 -13.69 -11.34
C GLN A 220 11.05 -14.10 -10.58
N GLY A 221 9.91 -14.03 -11.25
CA GLY A 221 8.66 -14.54 -10.72
C GLY A 221 8.53 -16.06 -10.89
N ASP A 222 7.45 -16.61 -10.33
CA ASP A 222 7.22 -18.06 -10.34
C ASP A 222 7.14 -18.67 -11.74
N ALA A 223 6.52 -17.95 -12.70
CA ALA A 223 6.38 -18.45 -14.06
C ALA A 223 7.76 -18.56 -14.74
N SER A 224 8.61 -17.55 -14.54
CA SER A 224 9.97 -17.55 -15.05
C SER A 224 10.83 -18.63 -14.37
N GLU A 225 10.66 -18.84 -13.05
CA GLU A 225 11.37 -19.90 -12.30
C GLU A 225 10.97 -21.31 -12.78
N LEU A 226 9.66 -21.54 -13.00
CA LEU A 226 9.14 -22.85 -13.43
C LEU A 226 9.50 -23.20 -14.88
N THR A 227 9.60 -22.21 -15.77
CA THR A 227 9.89 -22.40 -17.19
C THR A 227 11.38 -22.28 -17.53
N GLY A 228 12.17 -21.61 -16.69
CA GLY A 228 13.56 -21.28 -16.96
C GLY A 228 13.73 -20.13 -17.97
N HIS A 229 12.63 -19.43 -18.36
CA HIS A 229 12.63 -18.33 -19.33
C HIS A 229 11.99 -17.08 -18.73
N ASP A 230 12.37 -15.88 -19.25
CA ASP A 230 11.75 -14.61 -18.80
C ASP A 230 10.30 -14.51 -19.29
N MET A 231 9.37 -14.84 -18.41
CA MET A 231 7.92 -14.75 -18.65
C MET A 231 7.36 -13.34 -18.39
N GLY A 232 8.23 -12.37 -18.04
CA GLY A 232 7.84 -11.00 -17.77
C GLY A 232 7.21 -10.77 -16.41
N ASP A 233 7.35 -11.72 -15.51
CA ASP A 233 6.80 -11.72 -14.15
C ASP A 233 7.84 -11.27 -13.10
N LYS A 234 8.89 -10.55 -13.52
CA LYS A 234 9.90 -9.99 -12.61
C LYS A 234 9.28 -9.09 -11.56
N GLN A 235 9.70 -9.28 -10.32
CA GLN A 235 9.31 -8.50 -9.15
C GLN A 235 10.49 -7.65 -8.68
N PHE A 236 10.24 -6.39 -8.35
CA PHE A 236 11.25 -5.53 -7.74
C PHE A 236 11.24 -5.73 -6.22
N VAL A 237 12.31 -6.28 -5.69
CA VAL A 237 12.38 -6.80 -4.32
C VAL A 237 13.33 -5.95 -3.49
N MET A 238 12.95 -5.73 -2.23
CA MET A 238 13.84 -5.25 -1.18
C MET A 238 14.14 -6.41 -0.23
N ASP A 239 15.42 -6.78 -0.10
CA ASP A 239 15.89 -7.83 0.79
C ASP A 239 16.70 -7.24 1.95
N VAL A 240 16.17 -7.39 3.15
CA VAL A 240 16.76 -6.89 4.40
C VAL A 240 17.61 -7.99 5.02
N ILE A 241 18.92 -7.88 4.84
CA ILE A 241 19.87 -8.86 5.36
C ILE A 241 20.15 -8.61 6.84
N MET A 242 19.78 -9.57 7.66
CA MET A 242 20.02 -9.51 9.11
C MET A 242 21.49 -9.75 9.47
N LYS A 243 21.90 -9.20 10.61
CA LYS A 243 23.20 -9.55 11.20
C LYS A 243 23.20 -10.99 11.68
N LYS A 244 24.25 -11.75 11.40
CA LYS A 244 24.39 -13.19 11.74
C LYS A 244 24.03 -13.52 13.20
N GLN A 245 24.32 -12.62 14.11
CA GLN A 245 24.08 -12.81 15.56
C GLN A 245 22.61 -12.91 15.97
N TYR A 246 21.66 -12.54 15.09
CA TYR A 246 20.21 -12.63 15.34
C TYR A 246 19.58 -13.84 14.64
N PHE A 247 20.31 -14.49 13.77
CA PHE A 247 19.85 -15.68 13.06
C PHE A 247 19.99 -16.93 13.95
N GLY A 248 18.93 -17.75 14.03
CA GLY A 248 18.86 -18.92 14.92
C GLY A 248 18.73 -18.59 16.40
N GLN A 249 18.37 -17.35 16.76
CA GLN A 249 18.26 -16.91 18.15
C GLN A 249 16.92 -16.25 18.42
N LYS A 250 16.41 -16.40 19.64
CA LYS A 250 15.25 -15.65 20.14
C LYS A 250 15.73 -14.28 20.62
N PHE A 251 15.12 -13.21 20.12
CA PHE A 251 15.44 -11.85 20.55
C PHE A 251 14.18 -10.99 20.57
N GLY A 252 14.23 -9.93 21.33
CA GLY A 252 13.12 -9.01 21.47
C GLY A 252 13.40 -7.88 22.41
N GLU A 253 12.34 -7.12 22.70
CA GLU A 253 12.40 -5.99 23.62
C GLU A 253 11.06 -5.78 24.34
N ILE A 254 11.15 -5.16 25.51
CA ILE A 254 10.05 -4.64 26.28
C ILE A 254 10.27 -3.14 26.44
N VAL A 255 9.26 -2.35 26.06
CA VAL A 255 9.26 -0.89 26.20
C VAL A 255 8.15 -0.49 27.18
N LEU A 256 8.51 0.28 28.19
CA LEU A 256 7.60 0.88 29.15
C LEU A 256 7.82 2.38 29.11
N ALA A 257 6.77 3.16 28.86
CA ALA A 257 6.85 4.61 28.87
C ALA A 257 5.62 5.23 29.53
N GLY A 258 5.86 6.28 30.31
CA GLY A 258 4.82 7.06 30.97
C GLY A 258 5.19 8.56 30.95
N GLY A 259 4.20 9.43 31.02
CA GLY A 259 4.48 10.85 30.89
C GLY A 259 3.33 11.77 31.25
N THR A 260 3.45 13.02 30.80
CA THR A 260 2.47 14.07 31.05
C THR A 260 1.14 13.75 30.36
N ASN A 261 0.06 14.39 30.81
CA ASN A 261 -1.30 14.21 30.29
C ASN A 261 -1.76 12.74 30.29
N ASN A 262 -1.34 11.96 31.29
CA ASN A 262 -1.64 10.53 31.42
C ASN A 262 -1.25 9.70 30.16
N ARG A 263 -0.25 10.14 29.41
CA ARG A 263 0.24 9.42 28.23
C ARG A 263 1.11 8.27 28.64
N PHE A 264 0.91 7.12 27.99
CA PHE A 264 1.69 5.92 28.26
C PHE A 264 1.83 5.02 27.03
N LYS A 265 2.85 4.15 27.08
CA LYS A 265 3.08 3.09 26.09
C LYS A 265 3.67 1.87 26.78
N ILE A 266 3.10 0.72 26.52
CA ILE A 266 3.64 -0.59 26.90
C ILE A 266 3.72 -1.41 25.63
N LEU A 267 4.90 -1.94 25.30
CA LEU A 267 5.12 -2.71 24.08
C LEU A 267 6.05 -3.88 24.38
N GLY A 268 5.68 -5.05 23.89
CA GLY A 268 6.50 -6.26 23.93
C GLY A 268 6.69 -6.84 22.54
N ARG A 269 7.91 -7.23 22.19
CA ARG A 269 8.25 -7.89 20.92
C ARG A 269 9.13 -9.10 21.17
N LEU A 270 8.84 -10.17 20.45
CA LEU A 270 9.63 -11.40 20.47
C LEU A 270 9.74 -11.96 19.06
N PHE A 271 10.94 -12.25 18.60
CA PHE A 271 11.23 -12.78 17.26
C PHE A 271 12.17 -13.97 17.32
N TYR A 272 12.02 -14.85 16.35
CA TYR A 272 12.93 -15.95 16.06
C TYR A 272 12.98 -16.17 14.55
N PHE A 273 14.18 -16.39 14.01
CA PHE A 273 14.42 -16.64 12.59
C PHE A 273 15.47 -17.72 12.40
N ASP A 274 15.15 -18.72 11.62
CA ASP A 274 16.14 -19.67 11.08
C ASP A 274 15.80 -20.05 9.62
N ASP A 275 16.48 -21.03 9.08
CA ASP A 275 16.29 -21.47 7.69
C ASP A 275 14.96 -22.16 7.45
N GLN A 276 14.38 -22.80 8.44
CA GLN A 276 13.16 -23.61 8.30
C GLN A 276 11.92 -22.95 8.88
N GLN A 277 12.09 -22.14 9.91
CA GLN A 277 10.96 -21.55 10.60
C GLN A 277 11.28 -20.14 11.10
N SER A 278 10.23 -19.39 11.26
CA SER A 278 10.31 -18.09 11.90
C SER A 278 9.01 -17.76 12.60
N PHE A 279 9.09 -17.06 13.71
CA PHE A 279 7.93 -16.50 14.36
C PHE A 279 8.18 -15.09 14.88
N GLY A 280 7.11 -14.32 14.97
CA GLY A 280 7.08 -13.02 15.61
C GLY A 280 5.83 -12.86 16.46
N LEU A 281 6.00 -12.27 17.62
CA LEU A 281 4.91 -11.89 18.51
C LEU A 281 5.12 -10.45 18.94
N VAL A 282 4.07 -9.63 18.81
CA VAL A 282 4.06 -8.23 19.21
C VAL A 282 2.78 -7.94 19.97
N GLY A 283 2.91 -7.30 21.13
CA GLY A 283 1.78 -6.81 21.90
C GLY A 283 2.01 -5.36 22.32
N GLU A 284 1.02 -4.50 22.11
CA GLU A 284 1.11 -3.08 22.43
C GLU A 284 -0.15 -2.56 23.08
N THR A 285 0.00 -1.67 24.05
CA THR A 285 -1.08 -0.81 24.54
C THR A 285 -0.55 0.60 24.74
N ASN A 286 -1.26 1.58 24.18
CA ASN A 286 -0.87 2.98 24.27
C ASN A 286 -2.08 3.90 24.13
N ASN A 287 -1.89 5.18 24.50
CA ASN A 287 -2.81 6.27 24.22
C ASN A 287 -2.15 7.43 23.46
N LEU A 288 -1.16 7.11 22.63
CA LEU A 288 -0.40 8.05 21.81
C LEU A 288 -0.95 8.16 20.39
N GLY A 289 -1.97 7.37 20.04
CA GLY A 289 -2.49 7.23 18.67
C GLY A 289 -1.51 6.54 17.71
N GLN A 290 -0.59 5.75 18.22
CA GLN A 290 0.32 4.93 17.46
C GLN A 290 -0.27 3.53 17.36
N SER A 291 -0.33 2.95 16.16
CA SER A 291 -0.82 1.59 15.95
C SER A 291 0.29 0.65 15.49
N VAL A 292 0.23 -0.61 15.93
CA VAL A 292 1.09 -1.69 15.45
C VAL A 292 0.94 -1.88 13.93
N HIS A 293 -0.22 -1.60 13.39
CA HIS A 293 -0.56 -1.83 11.98
C HIS A 293 -0.46 -0.59 11.08
N THR A 294 -0.48 0.61 11.65
CA THR A 294 -0.45 1.82 10.85
C THR A 294 0.95 2.41 10.82
N PHE A 295 1.62 2.27 9.67
CA PHE A 295 2.79 3.07 9.39
C PHE A 295 2.35 4.44 8.89
N ASN A 296 2.36 5.41 9.77
CA ASN A 296 2.41 6.80 9.36
C ASN A 296 3.87 7.15 9.02
N SER A 297 4.24 6.91 7.75
CA SER A 297 5.55 7.29 7.22
C SER A 297 5.90 8.75 7.44
N SER A 298 4.87 9.56 7.68
CA SER A 298 4.97 10.97 8.01
C SER A 298 5.22 11.28 9.50
N GLN A 299 5.01 10.32 10.40
CA GLN A 299 5.19 10.59 11.85
C GLN A 299 6.64 10.89 12.26
N ILE A 300 7.64 10.38 11.52
CA ILE A 300 9.05 10.56 11.90
C ILE A 300 9.65 11.84 11.30
N TRP A 301 9.16 12.26 10.13
CA TRP A 301 9.71 13.38 9.38
C TRP A 301 8.69 14.45 8.99
N MET A 302 7.41 14.10 8.95
CA MET A 302 6.30 15.01 8.73
C MET A 302 5.28 14.78 9.84
N ASN A 303 5.14 15.67 10.74
CA ASN A 303 4.24 15.64 11.92
C ASN A 303 2.78 15.34 11.54
N ASN A 304 2.47 14.13 11.16
CA ASN A 304 1.09 13.64 11.17
C ASN A 304 0.82 13.05 12.55
N ASN A 305 0.55 13.92 13.49
CA ASN A 305 0.03 13.47 14.77
C ASN A 305 -1.33 12.82 14.56
N PRO A 306 -1.63 11.76 15.29
CA PRO A 306 -2.95 11.14 15.26
C PRO A 306 -4.05 12.16 15.58
N VAL A 307 -5.18 12.01 14.92
CA VAL A 307 -6.36 12.85 15.12
C VAL A 307 -7.08 12.40 16.39
N GLY A 308 -7.36 13.33 17.29
CA GLY A 308 -8.15 13.06 18.49
C GLY A 308 -7.40 12.35 19.63
N ASN A 309 -8.16 11.91 20.62
CA ASN A 309 -7.68 11.11 21.73
C ASN A 309 -7.92 9.63 21.41
N ILE A 310 -6.85 8.89 21.19
CA ILE A 310 -6.89 7.47 20.83
C ILE A 310 -6.29 6.64 21.96
N TYR A 311 -7.00 5.59 22.37
CA TYR A 311 -6.51 4.54 23.23
C TYR A 311 -6.57 3.22 22.47
N GLU A 312 -5.44 2.52 22.39
CA GLU A 312 -5.31 1.31 21.57
C GLU A 312 -4.68 0.16 22.35
N ARG A 313 -5.19 -1.04 22.10
CA ARG A 313 -4.59 -2.31 22.50
C ARG A 313 -4.52 -3.18 21.25
N SER A 314 -3.36 -3.74 20.97
CA SER A 314 -3.19 -4.60 19.81
C SER A 314 -2.22 -5.74 20.11
N ALA A 315 -2.48 -6.87 19.48
CA ALA A 315 -1.59 -8.02 19.46
C ALA A 315 -1.47 -8.54 18.03
N TYR A 316 -0.27 -8.96 17.67
CA TYR A 316 0.03 -9.57 16.39
C TYR A 316 0.90 -10.79 16.60
N ALA A 317 0.62 -11.86 15.87
CA ALA A 317 1.44 -13.07 15.82
C ALA A 317 1.62 -13.52 14.37
N ASN A 318 2.81 -13.97 14.03
CA ASN A 318 3.06 -14.65 12.76
C ASN A 318 3.94 -15.87 12.97
N TYR A 319 3.71 -16.86 12.15
CA TYR A 319 4.51 -18.08 12.07
C TYR A 319 4.71 -18.47 10.61
N ARG A 320 5.92 -18.88 10.27
CA ARG A 320 6.28 -19.42 8.96
C ARG A 320 7.05 -20.70 9.16
N PHE A 321 6.71 -21.71 8.37
CA PHE A 321 7.35 -23.01 8.32
C PHE A 321 7.70 -23.38 6.87
N GLU A 322 8.99 -23.61 6.60
CA GLU A 322 9.56 -23.94 5.30
C GLU A 322 10.61 -25.03 5.48
N PRO A 323 10.16 -26.30 5.69
CA PRO A 323 11.07 -27.42 5.97
C PRO A 323 11.98 -27.76 4.78
N ASN A 324 11.57 -27.40 3.58
CA ASN A 324 12.31 -27.57 2.34
C ASN A 324 11.84 -26.59 1.27
N ARG A 325 12.49 -26.57 0.10
CA ARG A 325 12.14 -25.65 -1.01
C ARG A 325 10.77 -25.92 -1.66
N ASN A 326 10.19 -27.09 -1.39
CA ASN A 326 8.95 -27.53 -2.05
C ASN A 326 7.70 -27.19 -1.25
N PHE A 327 7.82 -26.90 0.04
CA PHE A 327 6.69 -26.63 0.89
C PHE A 327 6.92 -25.43 1.78
N LYS A 328 5.97 -24.49 1.77
CA LYS A 328 5.95 -23.34 2.66
C LYS A 328 4.55 -23.19 3.24
N PHE A 329 4.48 -22.98 4.52
CA PHE A 329 3.28 -22.63 5.25
C PHE A 329 3.49 -21.37 6.04
N GLY A 330 2.52 -20.46 5.98
CA GLY A 330 2.52 -19.21 6.72
C GLY A 330 1.19 -19.01 7.43
N MET A 331 1.26 -18.50 8.65
CA MET A 331 0.11 -18.06 9.43
C MET A 331 0.43 -16.71 10.04
N SER A 332 -0.49 -15.77 9.95
CA SER A 332 -0.43 -14.50 10.67
C SER A 332 -1.81 -14.13 11.18
N GLY A 333 -1.84 -13.41 12.30
CA GLY A 333 -3.09 -12.90 12.84
C GLY A 333 -2.86 -11.70 13.73
N SER A 334 -3.89 -10.86 13.81
CA SER A 334 -3.89 -9.66 14.63
C SER A 334 -5.24 -9.45 15.30
N VAL A 335 -5.20 -8.84 16.46
CA VAL A 335 -6.37 -8.31 17.15
C VAL A 335 -6.06 -6.90 17.60
N GLN A 336 -6.96 -5.97 17.29
CA GLN A 336 -6.87 -4.58 17.70
C GLN A 336 -8.18 -4.14 18.36
N HIS A 337 -8.05 -3.47 19.48
CA HIS A 337 -9.14 -2.78 20.14
C HIS A 337 -8.78 -1.31 20.31
N LYS A 338 -9.53 -0.43 19.67
CA LYS A 338 -9.29 1.01 19.61
C LYS A 338 -10.49 1.76 20.17
N ARG A 339 -10.23 2.74 21.03
CA ARG A 339 -11.21 3.75 21.45
C ARG A 339 -10.73 5.09 20.94
N GLU A 340 -11.62 5.79 20.28
CA GLU A 340 -11.31 7.06 19.65
C GLU A 340 -12.32 8.12 20.07
N HIS A 341 -11.83 9.31 20.36
CA HIS A 341 -12.64 10.49 20.56
C HIS A 341 -12.12 11.57 19.62
N THR A 342 -12.92 11.93 18.64
CA THR A 342 -12.57 12.87 17.58
C THR A 342 -13.41 14.12 17.68
N PHE A 343 -12.80 15.19 17.22
CA PHE A 343 -13.40 16.50 17.11
C PHE A 343 -13.03 17.09 15.75
N GLN A 344 -14.02 17.52 14.98
CA GLN A 344 -13.84 18.06 13.66
C GLN A 344 -14.74 19.25 13.41
N ARG A 345 -14.19 20.31 12.82
CA ARG A 345 -14.94 21.43 12.23
C ARG A 345 -14.68 21.43 10.73
N THR A 346 -15.73 21.70 9.96
CA THR A 346 -15.64 21.75 8.51
C THR A 346 -16.33 23.00 8.02
N SER A 347 -15.67 23.67 7.08
CA SER A 347 -16.23 24.80 6.32
C SER A 347 -16.31 24.37 4.85
N VAL A 348 -17.48 24.48 4.27
CA VAL A 348 -17.74 24.14 2.86
C VAL A 348 -18.24 25.39 2.16
N GLU A 349 -17.58 25.77 1.08
CA GLU A 349 -18.02 26.77 0.13
C GLU A 349 -18.45 26.04 -1.16
N SER A 350 -19.73 26.03 -1.46
CA SER A 350 -20.29 25.41 -2.68
C SER A 350 -20.44 26.46 -3.76
N TYR A 351 -19.92 26.19 -4.95
CA TYR A 351 -19.96 27.09 -6.10
C TYR A 351 -21.28 26.92 -6.85
N LEU A 352 -22.20 27.84 -6.65
CA LEU A 352 -23.49 27.89 -7.35
C LEU A 352 -23.41 28.97 -8.43
N GLU A 353 -24.40 28.98 -9.36
CA GLU A 353 -24.35 29.83 -10.56
C GLU A 353 -24.36 31.34 -10.29
N SER A 354 -25.18 31.80 -9.36
CA SER A 354 -25.37 33.23 -9.06
C SER A 354 -24.82 33.67 -7.72
N SER A 355 -24.50 32.73 -6.84
CA SER A 355 -24.00 32.97 -5.50
C SER A 355 -23.25 31.73 -4.98
N ASN A 356 -22.46 31.88 -3.93
CA ASN A 356 -21.91 30.71 -3.25
C ASN A 356 -22.79 30.40 -2.03
N ASN A 357 -22.88 29.10 -1.70
CA ASN A 357 -23.47 28.67 -0.44
C ASN A 357 -22.34 28.28 0.51
N TYR A 358 -22.44 28.72 1.74
CA TYR A 358 -21.47 28.46 2.81
C TYR A 358 -22.12 27.56 3.87
N ASN A 359 -21.47 26.43 4.17
CA ASN A 359 -21.90 25.54 5.21
C ASN A 359 -20.80 25.34 6.26
N TRP A 360 -21.13 25.50 7.51
CA TRP A 360 -20.28 25.34 8.65
C TRP A 360 -20.75 24.16 9.48
N SER A 361 -19.86 23.23 9.77
CA SER A 361 -20.23 22.06 10.55
C SER A 361 -19.24 21.74 11.65
N TYR A 362 -19.76 21.12 12.69
CA TYR A 362 -19.08 20.61 13.86
C TYR A 362 -19.47 19.14 14.01
N ASN A 363 -18.50 18.28 14.17
CA ASN A 363 -18.71 16.88 14.47
C ASN A 363 -17.85 16.46 15.66
N GLN A 364 -18.48 15.84 16.66
CA GLN A 364 -17.83 15.19 17.78
C GLN A 364 -18.17 13.70 17.74
N GLY A 365 -17.14 12.86 17.53
CA GLY A 365 -17.30 11.42 17.43
C GLY A 365 -16.66 10.67 18.59
N ARG A 366 -17.30 9.59 19.03
CA ARG A 366 -16.74 8.58 19.94
C ARG A 366 -16.92 7.22 19.29
N ALA A 367 -15.83 6.50 19.06
CA ALA A 367 -15.88 5.18 18.45
C ALA A 367 -15.11 4.16 19.30
N VAL A 368 -15.64 2.94 19.33
CA VAL A 368 -14.98 1.77 19.90
C VAL A 368 -14.95 0.71 18.82
N GLU A 369 -13.76 0.48 18.30
CA GLU A 369 -13.51 -0.46 17.21
C GLU A 369 -12.80 -1.71 17.73
N THR A 370 -13.21 -2.86 17.23
CA THR A 370 -12.47 -4.12 17.42
C THR A 370 -12.31 -4.77 16.06
N THR A 371 -11.06 -5.01 15.67
CA THR A 371 -10.71 -5.74 14.46
C THR A 371 -9.96 -7.01 14.82
N ALA A 372 -10.20 -8.07 14.08
CA ALA A 372 -9.39 -9.29 14.16
C ALA A 372 -9.17 -9.80 12.75
N ASP A 373 -7.91 -10.05 12.42
CA ASP A 373 -7.48 -10.50 11.10
C ASP A 373 -6.70 -11.80 11.25
N MET A 374 -6.92 -12.73 10.32
CA MET A 374 -6.13 -13.95 10.20
C MET A 374 -5.82 -14.21 8.74
N ARG A 375 -4.58 -14.57 8.45
CA ARG A 375 -4.13 -14.98 7.13
C ARG A 375 -3.40 -16.30 7.22
N LEU A 376 -3.79 -17.25 6.35
CA LEU A 376 -3.11 -18.51 6.14
C LEU A 376 -2.59 -18.54 4.71
N THR A 377 -1.36 -19.00 4.52
CA THR A 377 -0.73 -19.14 3.20
C THR A 377 -0.10 -20.52 3.07
N MET A 378 -0.22 -21.12 1.91
CA MET A 378 0.43 -22.40 1.60
C MET A 378 0.98 -22.35 0.18
N ASP A 379 2.28 -22.62 0.03
CA ASP A 379 2.93 -22.84 -1.25
C ASP A 379 3.43 -24.28 -1.28
N TYR A 380 3.08 -25.00 -2.33
CA TYR A 380 3.49 -26.39 -2.51
C TYR A 380 3.95 -26.66 -3.94
N LYS A 381 5.17 -27.18 -4.07
CA LYS A 381 5.77 -27.59 -5.35
C LYS A 381 5.89 -29.12 -5.37
N PRO A 382 4.82 -29.87 -5.75
CA PRO A 382 4.87 -31.33 -5.79
C PRO A 382 5.85 -31.88 -6.82
N MET A 383 6.15 -31.08 -7.84
CA MET A 383 7.15 -31.38 -8.88
C MET A 383 7.78 -30.07 -9.41
N LYS A 384 8.95 -30.15 -10.03
CA LYS A 384 9.69 -28.97 -10.54
C LYS A 384 8.87 -28.09 -11.48
N SER A 385 7.89 -28.67 -12.20
CA SER A 385 7.06 -27.98 -13.18
C SER A 385 5.69 -27.56 -12.67
N LEU A 386 5.34 -27.83 -11.41
CA LEU A 386 4.02 -27.52 -10.85
C LEU A 386 4.17 -26.81 -9.50
N LYS A 387 3.52 -25.66 -9.37
CA LYS A 387 3.37 -24.92 -8.11
C LYS A 387 1.89 -24.74 -7.81
N LEU A 388 1.50 -25.01 -6.58
CA LEU A 388 0.18 -24.77 -6.02
C LEU A 388 0.31 -23.74 -4.90
N GLU A 389 -0.58 -22.76 -4.90
CA GLU A 389 -0.64 -21.72 -3.87
C GLU A 389 -2.07 -21.65 -3.35
N ALA A 390 -2.23 -21.53 -2.04
CA ALA A 390 -3.51 -21.29 -1.41
C ALA A 390 -3.37 -20.20 -0.35
N ILE A 391 -4.32 -19.28 -0.33
CA ILE A 391 -4.38 -18.18 0.64
C ILE A 391 -5.79 -18.14 1.20
N TYR A 392 -5.89 -18.00 2.51
CA TYR A 392 -7.16 -17.73 3.18
C TYR A 392 -7.00 -16.55 4.12
N ASP A 393 -7.87 -15.54 3.95
CA ASP A 393 -7.96 -14.36 4.82
C ASP A 393 -9.33 -14.34 5.51
N PHE A 394 -9.31 -14.15 6.82
CA PHE A 394 -10.48 -13.87 7.63
C PHE A 394 -10.34 -12.47 8.24
N ASN A 395 -11.38 -11.65 8.12
CA ASN A 395 -11.44 -10.35 8.76
C ASN A 395 -12.74 -10.23 9.57
N PHE A 396 -12.61 -9.81 10.81
CA PHE A 396 -13.70 -9.48 11.71
C PHE A 396 -13.60 -7.99 12.05
N TYR A 397 -14.72 -7.30 11.97
CA TYR A 397 -14.82 -5.88 12.33
C TYR A 397 -16.08 -5.65 13.15
N LYS A 398 -15.91 -4.97 14.28
CA LYS A 398 -16.99 -4.50 15.14
C LYS A 398 -16.73 -3.05 15.49
N ASN A 399 -17.74 -2.19 15.28
CA ASN A 399 -17.68 -0.78 15.62
C ASN A 399 -18.93 -0.34 16.38
N HIS A 400 -18.72 0.43 17.43
CA HIS A 400 -19.75 1.17 18.13
C HIS A 400 -19.34 2.64 18.09
N ALA A 401 -20.05 3.44 17.30
CA ALA A 401 -19.77 4.86 17.13
C ALA A 401 -20.97 5.69 17.58
N ARG A 402 -20.72 6.80 18.25
CA ARG A 402 -21.69 7.85 18.52
C ARG A 402 -21.13 9.16 18.00
N ASP A 403 -21.91 9.81 17.15
CA ASP A 403 -21.55 11.06 16.49
C ASP A 403 -22.58 12.13 16.83
N PHE A 404 -22.10 13.24 17.35
CA PHE A 404 -22.90 14.46 17.53
C PHE A 404 -22.48 15.48 16.48
N PHE A 405 -23.42 15.86 15.62
CA PHE A 405 -23.21 16.74 14.48
C PHE A 405 -24.10 17.96 14.58
N ARG A 406 -23.54 19.13 14.26
CA ARG A 406 -24.25 20.40 14.04
C ARG A 406 -23.77 21.04 12.78
N SER A 407 -24.67 21.68 12.03
CA SER A 407 -24.31 22.50 10.89
C SER A 407 -25.30 23.63 10.69
N PHE A 408 -24.83 24.70 10.07
CA PHE A 408 -25.70 25.76 9.55
C PHE A 408 -25.20 26.22 8.19
N SER A 409 -26.11 26.74 7.35
CA SER A 409 -25.78 27.27 6.02
C SER A 409 -26.20 28.72 5.87
N THR A 410 -25.43 29.44 5.03
CA THR A 410 -25.70 30.85 4.66
C THR A 410 -25.53 31.00 3.15
N LEU A 411 -26.27 31.92 2.53
CA LEU A 411 -26.15 32.22 1.08
C LEU A 411 -25.04 33.23 0.79
N ASP A 412 -24.78 34.14 1.70
CA ASP A 412 -23.73 35.14 1.54
C ASP A 412 -22.47 34.76 2.29
N ASN A 413 -21.34 35.29 1.82
CA ASN A 413 -20.07 35.07 2.52
C ASN A 413 -20.17 35.66 3.94
N PRO A 414 -20.15 34.82 4.97
CA PRO A 414 -20.29 35.28 6.36
C PRO A 414 -19.01 35.91 6.94
N GLU A 415 -18.02 36.23 6.08
CA GLU A 415 -16.77 36.87 6.55
C GLU A 415 -17.06 38.13 7.40
N GLY A 416 -16.67 38.10 8.65
CA GLY A 416 -16.88 39.16 9.64
C GLY A 416 -18.12 39.01 10.51
N ILE A 417 -19.12 38.18 10.12
CA ILE A 417 -20.32 37.91 10.93
C ILE A 417 -20.19 36.58 11.65
N PHE A 418 -19.80 35.52 10.91
CA PHE A 418 -19.61 34.17 11.41
C PHE A 418 -18.18 33.69 11.24
N SER A 419 -17.72 32.86 12.16
CA SER A 419 -16.45 32.15 12.11
C SER A 419 -16.70 30.68 12.41
N ALA A 420 -15.71 29.82 12.26
CA ALA A 420 -15.79 28.42 12.66
C ALA A 420 -16.16 28.24 14.14
N ASN A 421 -15.97 29.26 14.97
CA ASN A 421 -16.34 29.26 16.40
C ASN A 421 -17.79 29.69 16.63
N SER A 422 -18.47 30.26 15.63
CA SER A 422 -19.84 30.76 15.76
C SER A 422 -20.88 29.67 15.82
N ILE A 423 -20.53 28.42 15.51
CA ILE A 423 -21.49 27.32 15.45
C ILE A 423 -22.22 27.11 16.77
N ASP A 424 -21.50 27.16 17.91
CA ASP A 424 -22.14 27.00 19.22
C ASP A 424 -23.10 28.16 19.50
N THR A 425 -22.69 29.39 19.13
CA THR A 425 -23.52 30.59 19.31
C THR A 425 -24.80 30.52 18.48
N VAL A 426 -24.71 30.12 17.20
CA VAL A 426 -25.89 29.97 16.33
C VAL A 426 -26.90 28.99 16.90
N PHE A 427 -26.46 27.94 17.57
CA PHE A 427 -27.35 26.96 18.20
C PHE A 427 -27.89 27.37 19.55
N THR A 428 -27.37 28.43 20.20
CA THR A 428 -27.97 29.01 21.42
C THR A 428 -29.04 30.05 21.10
N TRP A 429 -29.12 30.58 19.89
CA TRP A 429 -30.09 31.59 19.52
C TRP A 429 -31.49 31.01 19.39
N HIS A 430 -32.48 31.71 19.94
CA HIS A 430 -33.88 31.39 19.74
C HIS A 430 -34.27 31.58 18.27
N SER A 431 -35.28 30.85 17.81
CA SER A 431 -35.78 30.89 16.43
C SER A 431 -36.20 32.30 15.99
N ASP A 432 -36.55 33.17 16.89
CA ASP A 432 -36.97 34.56 16.64
C ASP A 432 -35.84 35.60 16.59
N TYR A 433 -34.58 35.17 16.78
CA TYR A 433 -33.43 36.06 16.75
C TYR A 433 -33.18 36.66 15.36
N ASP A 434 -33.14 38.00 15.24
CA ASP A 434 -33.08 38.70 13.96
C ASP A 434 -31.89 38.30 13.07
N LEU A 435 -30.70 38.10 13.65
CA LEU A 435 -29.54 37.67 12.88
C LEU A 435 -29.70 36.24 12.36
N LEU A 436 -30.38 35.36 13.09
CA LEU A 436 -30.66 34.02 12.64
C LEU A 436 -31.60 34.04 11.41
N LYS A 437 -32.70 34.74 11.54
CA LYS A 437 -33.71 34.91 10.45
C LYS A 437 -33.14 35.62 9.20
N ARG A 438 -32.15 36.49 9.38
CA ARG A 438 -31.56 37.25 8.28
C ARG A 438 -30.50 36.50 7.50
N TRP A 439 -29.72 35.66 8.18
CA TRP A 439 -28.50 35.07 7.59
C TRP A 439 -28.50 33.56 7.48
N VAL A 440 -29.14 32.84 8.40
CA VAL A 440 -29.07 31.39 8.48
C VAL A 440 -30.19 30.73 7.70
N GLN A 441 -29.87 30.15 6.58
CA GLN A 441 -30.82 29.47 5.70
C GLN A 441 -31.33 28.17 6.33
N THR A 442 -30.39 27.33 6.80
CA THR A 442 -30.70 26.08 7.50
C THR A 442 -29.84 25.89 8.72
N ARG A 443 -30.40 25.27 9.76
CA ARG A 443 -29.67 24.86 10.96
C ARG A 443 -30.03 23.41 11.29
N GLN A 444 -29.03 22.54 11.31
CA GLN A 444 -29.20 21.09 11.49
C GLN A 444 -28.48 20.63 12.74
N GLN A 445 -29.12 19.79 13.54
CA GLN A 445 -28.49 19.04 14.63
C GLN A 445 -28.82 17.56 14.47
N GLN A 446 -27.82 16.71 14.73
CA GLN A 446 -27.99 15.26 14.66
C GLN A 446 -27.21 14.60 15.79
N ASP A 447 -27.84 13.64 16.47
CA ASP A 447 -27.19 12.68 17.37
C ASP A 447 -27.40 11.27 16.79
N ALA A 448 -26.31 10.59 16.48
CA ALA A 448 -26.34 9.29 15.83
C ALA A 448 -25.53 8.25 16.60
N LEU A 449 -26.07 7.05 16.72
CA LEU A 449 -25.36 5.88 17.25
C LEU A 449 -25.37 4.78 16.19
N GLN A 450 -24.20 4.28 15.86
CA GLN A 450 -24.01 3.16 14.94
C GLN A 450 -23.43 1.95 15.65
N ARG A 451 -23.94 0.77 15.34
CA ARG A 451 -23.43 -0.52 15.78
C ARG A 451 -23.23 -1.41 14.57
N LEU A 452 -21.99 -1.47 14.10
CA LEU A 452 -21.63 -2.25 12.92
C LEU A 452 -20.89 -3.52 13.34
N HIS A 453 -21.32 -4.64 12.78
CA HIS A 453 -20.65 -5.92 12.87
C HIS A 453 -20.44 -6.47 11.45
N SER A 454 -19.22 -6.84 11.11
CA SER A 454 -18.90 -7.35 9.78
C SER A 454 -17.90 -8.49 9.86
N GLN A 455 -18.12 -9.50 9.00
CA GLN A 455 -17.22 -10.63 8.82
C GLN A 455 -16.91 -10.79 7.33
N GLN A 456 -15.66 -11.09 7.02
CA GLN A 456 -15.24 -11.32 5.66
C GLN A 456 -14.32 -12.53 5.57
N HIS A 457 -14.61 -13.42 4.63
CA HIS A 457 -13.84 -14.62 4.32
C HIS A 457 -13.36 -14.49 2.87
N LYS A 458 -12.05 -14.55 2.64
CA LYS A 458 -11.45 -14.57 1.30
C LYS A 458 -10.63 -15.83 1.16
N GLY A 459 -10.81 -16.56 0.07
CA GLY A 459 -10.00 -17.71 -0.29
C GLY A 459 -9.47 -17.54 -1.70
N SER A 460 -8.21 -17.85 -1.95
CA SER A 460 -7.65 -17.94 -3.29
C SER A 460 -6.82 -19.21 -3.45
N VAL A 461 -6.95 -19.81 -4.61
CA VAL A 461 -6.15 -20.98 -5.00
C VAL A 461 -5.57 -20.70 -6.38
N SER A 462 -4.27 -20.93 -6.54
CA SER A 462 -3.55 -20.78 -7.80
C SER A 462 -2.78 -22.05 -8.12
N ALA A 463 -2.86 -22.48 -9.38
CA ALA A 463 -2.09 -23.61 -9.91
C ALA A 463 -1.29 -23.14 -11.14
N LYS A 464 0.04 -23.32 -11.10
CA LYS A 464 0.98 -22.93 -12.17
C LYS A 464 1.67 -24.21 -12.67
N LYS A 465 1.42 -24.59 -13.92
CA LYS A 465 2.01 -25.80 -14.53
C LYS A 465 2.82 -25.42 -15.76
N ALA A 466 4.13 -25.65 -15.72
CA ALA A 466 5.01 -25.49 -16.85
C ALA A 466 4.98 -26.72 -17.78
N PHE A 467 5.01 -26.45 -19.09
CA PHE A 467 5.11 -27.40 -20.19
C PHE A 467 6.29 -26.96 -21.09
N GLY A 468 7.51 -27.31 -20.70
CA GLY A 468 8.72 -26.77 -21.30
C GLY A 468 8.78 -25.22 -21.11
N LYS A 469 8.83 -24.49 -22.23
CA LYS A 469 8.85 -23.00 -22.22
C LYS A 469 7.49 -22.35 -21.98
N ASN A 470 6.41 -23.12 -21.99
CA ASN A 470 5.03 -22.64 -21.87
C ASN A 470 4.52 -22.86 -20.45
N ILE A 471 3.51 -22.09 -20.02
CA ILE A 471 2.92 -22.23 -18.69
C ILE A 471 1.42 -22.03 -18.72
N LEU A 472 0.71 -22.93 -18.03
CA LEU A 472 -0.71 -22.81 -17.71
C LEU A 472 -0.85 -22.25 -16.31
N LEU A 473 -1.65 -21.22 -16.15
CA LEU A 473 -2.05 -20.63 -14.88
C LEU A 473 -3.57 -20.76 -14.72
N LEU A 474 -3.97 -21.29 -13.58
CA LEU A 474 -5.37 -21.38 -13.15
C LEU A 474 -5.48 -20.70 -11.79
N ASP A 475 -6.33 -19.67 -11.69
CA ASP A 475 -6.60 -18.98 -10.44
C ASP A 475 -8.09 -19.01 -10.14
N ALA A 476 -8.45 -19.22 -8.88
CA ALA A 476 -9.80 -19.11 -8.38
C ALA A 476 -9.81 -18.34 -7.05
N ASP A 477 -10.61 -17.27 -6.98
CA ASP A 477 -10.79 -16.47 -5.79
C ASP A 477 -12.25 -16.49 -5.36
N PHE A 478 -12.46 -16.60 -4.08
CA PHE A 478 -13.77 -16.48 -3.45
C PHE A 478 -13.70 -15.43 -2.33
N ASN A 479 -14.70 -14.56 -2.26
CA ASN A 479 -14.87 -13.60 -1.19
C ASN A 479 -16.33 -13.59 -0.73
N HIS A 480 -16.53 -13.79 0.56
CA HIS A 480 -17.83 -13.65 1.22
C HIS A 480 -17.69 -12.57 2.30
N LYS A 481 -18.60 -11.58 2.27
CA LYS A 481 -18.72 -10.58 3.31
C LYS A 481 -20.16 -10.52 3.80
N SER A 482 -20.34 -10.52 5.12
CA SER A 482 -21.61 -10.22 5.77
C SER A 482 -21.44 -9.05 6.73
N SER A 483 -22.41 -8.18 6.80
CA SER A 483 -22.47 -7.07 7.74
C SER A 483 -23.88 -6.90 8.28
N ASP A 484 -23.93 -6.55 9.58
CA ASP A 484 -25.13 -6.15 10.31
C ASP A 484 -24.84 -4.75 10.86
N ASP A 485 -25.59 -3.74 10.41
CA ASP A 485 -25.38 -2.34 10.74
C ASP A 485 -26.67 -1.74 11.28
N LYS A 486 -26.68 -1.48 12.61
CA LYS A 486 -27.80 -0.86 13.31
C LYS A 486 -27.48 0.59 13.59
N GLY A 487 -28.29 1.48 13.03
CA GLY A 487 -28.17 2.92 13.19
C GLY A 487 -29.36 3.52 13.94
N TYR A 488 -29.07 4.34 14.93
CA TYR A 488 -30.06 5.19 15.60
C TYR A 488 -29.69 6.64 15.28
N ASN A 489 -30.70 7.45 14.94
CA ASN A 489 -30.46 8.81 14.52
C ASN A 489 -31.60 9.74 15.00
N LEU A 490 -31.21 10.74 15.78
CA LEU A 490 -32.07 11.84 16.17
C LEU A 490 -31.67 13.04 15.34
N PHE A 491 -32.55 13.52 14.49
CA PHE A 491 -32.30 14.56 13.52
C PHE A 491 -33.29 15.72 13.71
N HIS A 492 -32.77 16.93 13.70
CA HIS A 492 -33.50 18.14 13.82
C HIS A 492 -33.00 19.17 12.80
N LEU A 493 -33.88 19.72 11.97
CA LEU A 493 -33.58 20.69 10.93
C LEU A 493 -34.53 21.87 11.02
N ASP A 494 -34.02 23.05 11.20
CA ASP A 494 -34.73 24.32 11.22
C ASP A 494 -34.47 25.10 9.94
N TYR A 495 -35.46 25.90 9.53
CA TYR A 495 -35.44 26.81 8.36
C TYR A 495 -35.68 28.26 8.80
N PRO A 496 -34.71 28.95 9.43
CA PRO A 496 -34.95 30.25 10.07
C PRO A 496 -35.36 31.35 9.08
N VAL A 497 -34.75 31.39 7.86
CA VAL A 497 -35.02 32.42 6.85
C VAL A 497 -36.35 32.18 6.11
N SER A 498 -36.59 30.93 5.74
CA SER A 498 -37.77 30.58 4.92
C SER A 498 -39.09 30.51 5.68
N GLY A 499 -39.03 30.35 7.00
CA GLY A 499 -40.20 30.14 7.84
C GLY A 499 -40.98 28.84 7.54
N LEU A 500 -40.32 27.87 6.90
CA LEU A 500 -40.86 26.53 6.69
C LEU A 500 -40.93 25.78 8.04
N ASP A 501 -41.81 24.77 8.09
CA ASP A 501 -41.93 23.89 9.25
C ASP A 501 -40.61 23.15 9.49
N ASN A 502 -40.24 23.07 10.75
CA ASN A 502 -39.05 22.34 11.16
C ASN A 502 -39.24 20.84 10.92
N ASP A 503 -38.18 20.16 10.55
CA ASP A 503 -38.17 18.71 10.32
C ASP A 503 -37.50 18.00 11.50
N TYR A 504 -38.28 17.17 12.19
CA TYR A 504 -37.79 16.34 13.30
C TYR A 504 -37.98 14.88 12.94
N ARG A 505 -36.90 14.09 13.10
CA ARG A 505 -36.90 12.66 12.79
C ARG A 505 -36.13 11.86 13.84
N HIS A 506 -36.80 10.90 14.46
CA HIS A 506 -36.17 9.88 15.25
C HIS A 506 -36.17 8.56 14.49
N ARG A 507 -35.00 8.13 13.99
CA ARG A 507 -34.88 7.02 13.06
C ARG A 507 -34.10 5.86 13.66
N PHE A 508 -34.51 4.65 13.31
CA PHE A 508 -33.76 3.42 13.54
C PHE A 508 -33.68 2.64 12.24
N ASN A 509 -32.49 2.15 11.88
CA ASN A 509 -32.28 1.25 10.74
C ASN A 509 -31.54 -0.02 11.19
N ASP A 510 -31.92 -1.16 10.59
CA ASP A 510 -31.29 -2.48 10.80
C ASP A 510 -30.84 -3.06 9.44
N ASN A 511 -29.70 -2.57 8.96
CA ASN A 511 -29.20 -2.91 7.63
C ASN A 511 -28.38 -4.20 7.66
N LYS A 512 -28.82 -5.21 6.91
CA LYS A 512 -28.15 -6.50 6.74
C LYS A 512 -27.70 -6.66 5.30
N THR A 513 -26.37 -6.77 5.11
CA THR A 513 -25.80 -6.94 3.77
C THR A 513 -24.97 -8.20 3.68
N LYS A 514 -25.19 -8.96 2.60
CA LYS A 514 -24.40 -10.16 2.23
C LYS A 514 -23.83 -9.97 0.83
N GLN A 515 -22.55 -10.20 0.68
CA GLN A 515 -21.85 -10.12 -0.60
C GLN A 515 -21.07 -11.40 -0.86
N TYR A 516 -21.15 -11.88 -2.10
CA TYR A 516 -20.37 -13.00 -2.60
C TYR A 516 -19.66 -12.57 -3.89
N THR A 517 -18.37 -12.81 -3.98
CA THR A 517 -17.59 -12.60 -5.20
C THR A 517 -16.84 -13.89 -5.52
N PHE A 518 -16.96 -14.33 -6.74
CA PHE A 518 -16.17 -15.41 -7.31
C PHE A 518 -15.43 -14.91 -8.55
N ASN A 519 -14.13 -15.16 -8.63
CA ASN A 519 -13.29 -14.88 -9.80
C ASN A 519 -12.62 -16.18 -10.22
N GLY A 520 -12.69 -16.53 -11.49
CA GLY A 520 -11.94 -17.61 -12.09
C GLY A 520 -11.10 -17.07 -13.24
N THR A 521 -9.84 -17.44 -13.33
CA THR A 521 -8.93 -17.06 -14.41
C THR A 521 -8.22 -18.31 -14.91
N ALA A 522 -8.20 -18.48 -16.23
CA ALA A 522 -7.37 -19.46 -16.90
C ALA A 522 -6.56 -18.75 -17.98
N ASN A 523 -5.25 -18.93 -18.00
CA ASN A 523 -4.42 -18.42 -19.07
C ASN A 523 -3.30 -19.42 -19.42
N TYR A 524 -2.93 -19.42 -20.70
CA TYR A 524 -1.86 -20.26 -21.20
C TYR A 524 -0.83 -19.39 -21.93
N THR A 525 0.36 -19.29 -21.38
CA THR A 525 1.43 -18.47 -21.97
C THR A 525 2.26 -19.35 -22.90
N ILE A 526 2.34 -18.94 -24.17
CA ILE A 526 3.12 -19.55 -25.23
C ILE A 526 4.35 -18.67 -25.45
N SER A 527 5.53 -19.17 -25.10
CA SER A 527 6.79 -18.45 -25.29
C SER A 527 7.40 -18.79 -26.65
N PHE A 528 7.92 -17.79 -27.34
CA PHE A 528 8.62 -17.97 -28.59
C PHE A 528 10.00 -17.27 -28.55
N GLU A 529 10.98 -17.96 -29.09
CA GLU A 529 12.34 -17.47 -29.35
C GLU A 529 12.67 -17.81 -30.81
N ARG A 530 12.90 -16.79 -31.57
CA ARG A 530 13.28 -16.95 -33.02
C ARG A 530 14.75 -16.57 -33.24
N GLY A 531 15.63 -17.02 -32.29
CA GLY A 531 17.03 -16.58 -32.29
C GLY A 531 17.17 -15.11 -31.82
N ASP A 532 18.42 -14.65 -31.58
CA ASP A 532 18.68 -13.21 -31.47
C ASP A 532 18.36 -12.58 -32.83
N PRO A 533 17.38 -11.66 -33.02
CA PRO A 533 17.03 -10.59 -32.05
C PRO A 533 15.60 -10.61 -31.50
N LEU A 534 14.79 -11.62 -31.69
CA LEU A 534 13.36 -11.58 -31.32
C LEU A 534 12.99 -12.62 -30.29
N THR A 535 12.49 -12.16 -29.14
CA THR A 535 11.89 -13.01 -28.09
C THR A 535 10.54 -12.47 -27.66
N GLY A 536 9.67 -13.31 -27.12
CA GLY A 536 8.38 -12.84 -26.64
C GLY A 536 7.46 -13.99 -26.21
N TRP A 537 6.21 -13.62 -25.95
CA TRP A 537 5.17 -14.57 -25.60
C TRP A 537 3.78 -14.05 -26.02
N LEU A 538 2.88 -15.02 -26.23
CA LEU A 538 1.45 -14.79 -26.43
C LEU A 538 0.71 -15.54 -25.32
N LYS A 539 -0.28 -14.89 -24.70
CA LYS A 539 -1.03 -15.43 -23.57
C LYS A 539 -2.52 -15.26 -23.81
N PRO A 540 -3.20 -16.22 -24.46
CA PRO A 540 -4.65 -16.31 -24.43
C PRO A 540 -5.15 -16.49 -23.01
N PHE A 541 -6.26 -15.84 -22.68
CA PHE A 541 -6.87 -15.94 -21.36
C PHE A 541 -8.39 -15.93 -21.42
N VAL A 542 -8.98 -16.52 -20.39
CA VAL A 542 -10.40 -16.43 -20.06
C VAL A 542 -10.52 -16.07 -18.59
N LYS A 543 -11.38 -15.10 -18.30
CA LYS A 543 -11.72 -14.69 -16.93
C LYS A 543 -13.21 -14.63 -16.76
N PHE A 544 -13.68 -15.13 -15.64
CA PHE A 544 -15.05 -15.03 -15.23
C PHE A 544 -15.13 -14.41 -13.84
N ARG A 545 -16.01 -13.42 -13.66
CA ARG A 545 -16.29 -12.81 -12.36
C ARG A 545 -17.79 -12.76 -12.12
N LYS A 546 -18.19 -13.23 -10.96
CA LYS A 546 -19.57 -13.13 -10.48
C LYS A 546 -19.58 -12.38 -9.15
N ASN A 547 -20.34 -11.30 -9.08
CA ASN A 547 -20.62 -10.58 -7.85
C ASN A 547 -22.10 -10.69 -7.54
N TYR A 548 -22.42 -11.00 -6.31
CA TYR A 548 -23.78 -10.96 -5.78
C TYR A 548 -23.80 -10.11 -4.52
N THR A 549 -24.73 -9.19 -4.42
CA THR A 549 -25.00 -8.39 -3.23
C THR A 549 -26.47 -8.47 -2.90
N HIS A 550 -26.80 -8.76 -1.67
CA HIS A 550 -28.12 -8.65 -1.09
C HIS A 550 -28.04 -7.71 0.10
N SER A 551 -28.88 -6.71 0.13
CA SER A 551 -29.03 -5.77 1.26
C SER A 551 -30.48 -5.60 1.58
N ASP A 552 -30.78 -5.68 2.87
CA ASP A 552 -32.09 -5.43 3.45
C ASP A 552 -31.92 -4.32 4.50
N ASN A 553 -32.62 -3.20 4.32
CA ASN A 553 -32.49 -2.01 5.15
C ASN A 553 -33.87 -1.46 5.53
N PRO A 554 -34.53 -2.05 6.52
CA PRO A 554 -35.73 -1.45 7.08
C PRO A 554 -35.37 -0.18 7.86
N LEU A 555 -36.09 0.90 7.62
CA LEU A 555 -36.00 2.16 8.33
C LEU A 555 -37.27 2.39 9.12
N TYR A 556 -37.15 2.66 10.40
CA TYR A 556 -38.25 2.96 11.32
C TYR A 556 -38.19 4.42 11.73
N ARG A 557 -39.33 5.12 11.68
CA ARG A 557 -39.59 6.48 12.15
C ARG A 557 -40.20 6.39 13.55
N LEU A 558 -39.37 6.33 14.57
CA LEU A 558 -39.78 6.19 15.95
C LEU A 558 -40.55 7.40 16.44
N ASP A 559 -40.41 8.55 15.82
CA ASP A 559 -41.21 9.75 16.01
C ASP A 559 -42.69 9.60 15.58
N TRP A 560 -43.03 8.53 14.82
CA TRP A 560 -44.42 8.20 14.45
C TRP A 560 -45.12 7.33 15.52
N ALA A 561 -44.41 6.87 16.55
CA ALA A 561 -45.03 6.11 17.61
C ALA A 561 -45.88 7.01 18.50
N GLU A 562 -47.11 6.58 18.80
CA GLU A 562 -48.08 7.31 19.64
C GLU A 562 -47.69 7.38 21.15
N THR A 563 -46.55 6.87 21.53
CA THR A 563 -46.09 6.75 22.92
C THR A 563 -44.85 7.59 23.18
N ASP A 564 -44.71 8.12 24.42
CA ASP A 564 -43.60 8.94 24.93
C ASP A 564 -42.20 8.26 24.94
N ILE A 565 -42.01 7.19 24.15
CA ILE A 565 -40.71 6.44 24.02
C ILE A 565 -39.60 7.28 23.39
N VAL A 566 -39.87 8.48 22.99
CA VAL A 566 -39.02 9.31 22.10
C VAL A 566 -37.89 10.02 22.82
N SER A 567 -37.73 9.93 24.14
CA SER A 567 -36.73 10.70 24.87
C SER A 567 -35.30 10.14 24.89
N ASP A 568 -35.14 8.85 24.59
CA ASP A 568 -33.79 8.19 24.55
C ASP A 568 -33.46 7.66 23.16
N LEU A 569 -32.31 8.04 22.64
CA LEU A 569 -31.82 7.68 21.32
C LEU A 569 -31.83 6.15 21.05
N VAL A 570 -31.72 5.32 22.09
CA VAL A 570 -31.46 3.86 21.95
C VAL A 570 -32.69 3.02 22.29
N LEU A 571 -33.75 3.62 22.80
CA LEU A 571 -34.98 2.90 23.15
C LEU A 571 -35.79 2.56 21.89
N LEU A 572 -36.14 1.30 21.77
CA LEU A 572 -37.10 0.79 20.78
C LEU A 572 -38.38 0.40 21.46
N PRO A 573 -39.54 0.52 20.79
CA PRO A 573 -40.81 -0.04 21.29
C PRO A 573 -40.64 -1.52 21.63
N THR A 574 -41.13 -1.91 22.81
CA THR A 574 -41.12 -3.32 23.26
C THR A 574 -42.18 -4.16 22.55
N ASP A 575 -43.27 -3.50 22.15
CA ASP A 575 -44.34 -4.09 21.35
C ASP A 575 -43.93 -4.10 19.87
N LEU A 576 -43.84 -5.31 19.28
CA LEU A 576 -43.51 -5.51 17.89
C LEU A 576 -44.49 -4.81 16.93
N GLN A 577 -45.80 -4.77 17.27
CA GLN A 577 -46.80 -4.13 16.44
C GLN A 577 -46.63 -2.60 16.41
N VAL A 578 -46.30 -2.00 17.55
CA VAL A 578 -45.96 -0.58 17.63
C VAL A 578 -44.70 -0.28 16.78
N LEU A 579 -43.68 -1.11 16.87
CA LEU A 579 -42.47 -0.95 16.05
C LEU A 579 -42.81 -1.06 14.57
N LEU A 580 -43.58 -2.06 14.13
CA LEU A 580 -43.97 -2.25 12.74
C LEU A 580 -44.80 -1.07 12.18
N ASN A 581 -45.62 -0.41 13.00
CA ASN A 581 -46.38 0.77 12.63
C ASN A 581 -45.47 1.99 12.36
N THR A 582 -44.23 1.99 12.89
CA THR A 582 -43.24 3.04 12.61
C THR A 582 -42.35 2.78 11.40
N LEU A 583 -42.56 1.67 10.68
CA LEU A 583 -41.80 1.38 9.48
C LEU A 583 -42.05 2.45 8.42
N ASP A 584 -40.98 3.04 7.90
CA ASP A 584 -41.01 4.03 6.82
C ASP A 584 -40.81 3.33 5.46
N PRO A 585 -41.89 3.03 4.71
CA PRO A 585 -41.74 2.30 3.44
C PRO A 585 -41.11 3.16 2.34
N ALA A 586 -41.14 4.50 2.51
CA ALA A 586 -40.51 5.41 1.56
C ALA A 586 -38.99 5.38 1.63
N ASN A 587 -38.44 5.07 2.79
CA ASN A 587 -37.00 5.07 3.03
C ASN A 587 -36.41 3.70 3.39
N SER A 588 -37.29 2.68 3.55
CA SER A 588 -36.89 1.28 3.62
C SER A 588 -36.65 0.70 2.23
N PHE A 589 -35.63 -0.16 2.12
CA PHE A 589 -35.36 -0.81 0.85
C PHE A 589 -34.75 -2.20 1.02
N GLU A 590 -35.01 -3.08 0.05
CA GLU A 590 -34.32 -4.34 -0.17
C GLU A 590 -33.79 -4.35 -1.59
N TYR A 591 -32.55 -4.83 -1.80
CA TYR A 591 -32.08 -5.05 -3.16
C TYR A 591 -31.25 -6.32 -3.30
N ARG A 592 -31.28 -6.86 -4.51
CA ARG A 592 -30.46 -7.98 -4.97
C ARG A 592 -29.79 -7.57 -6.26
N GLN A 593 -28.45 -7.51 -6.21
CA GLN A 593 -27.66 -7.14 -7.36
C GLN A 593 -26.79 -8.32 -7.81
N TYR A 594 -26.83 -8.60 -9.10
CA TYR A 594 -26.02 -9.60 -9.77
C TYR A 594 -25.15 -8.90 -10.82
N ILE A 595 -23.85 -9.09 -10.78
CA ILE A 595 -22.93 -8.60 -11.82
C ILE A 595 -22.08 -9.79 -12.27
N ASN A 596 -22.23 -10.17 -13.53
CA ASN A 596 -21.42 -11.18 -14.18
C ASN A 596 -20.53 -10.51 -15.22
N ARG A 597 -19.24 -10.83 -15.21
CA ARG A 597 -18.27 -10.38 -16.20
C ARG A 597 -17.59 -11.57 -16.81
N PHE A 598 -17.56 -11.65 -18.11
CA PHE A 598 -16.81 -12.60 -18.87
C PHE A 598 -15.82 -11.83 -19.73
N GLU A 599 -14.53 -12.09 -19.57
CA GLU A 599 -13.46 -11.44 -20.31
C GLU A 599 -12.62 -12.53 -20.99
N THR A 600 -12.42 -12.42 -22.29
CA THR A 600 -11.53 -13.30 -23.05
C THR A 600 -10.67 -12.46 -24.00
N GLY A 601 -9.54 -12.98 -24.37
CA GLY A 601 -8.63 -12.27 -25.26
C GLY A 601 -7.22 -12.80 -25.16
N PHE A 602 -6.27 -11.96 -25.50
CA PHE A 602 -4.88 -12.32 -25.37
C PHE A 602 -4.03 -11.12 -24.95
N ASP A 603 -3.03 -11.42 -24.11
CA ASP A 603 -1.91 -10.54 -23.82
C ASP A 603 -0.73 -10.97 -24.69
N PHE A 604 0.14 -10.05 -25.09
CA PHE A 604 1.36 -10.35 -25.82
C PHE A 604 2.51 -9.46 -25.39
N ARG A 605 3.70 -10.00 -25.55
CA ARG A 605 4.96 -9.26 -25.43
C ARG A 605 5.87 -9.66 -26.56
N SER A 606 6.58 -8.67 -27.11
CA SER A 606 7.62 -8.87 -28.06
C SER A 606 8.82 -7.99 -27.69
N ASP A 607 9.97 -8.61 -27.50
CA ASP A 607 11.25 -7.96 -27.25
C ASP A 607 12.10 -8.06 -28.50
N VAL A 608 12.50 -6.92 -29.06
CA VAL A 608 13.31 -6.82 -30.28
C VAL A 608 14.63 -6.15 -29.96
N ARG A 609 15.73 -6.79 -30.28
CA ARG A 609 17.08 -6.21 -30.19
C ARG A 609 17.43 -5.50 -31.48
N LEU A 610 17.64 -4.18 -31.43
CA LEU A 610 17.94 -3.33 -32.58
C LEU A 610 19.47 -3.20 -32.89
N GLY A 611 20.30 -3.90 -32.12
CA GLY A 611 21.77 -3.85 -32.22
C GLY A 611 22.42 -3.35 -30.93
N GLY A 612 23.65 -3.74 -30.65
CA GLY A 612 24.37 -3.43 -29.44
C GLY A 612 23.57 -3.85 -28.18
N LYS A 613 23.35 -2.90 -27.24
CA LYS A 613 22.54 -3.11 -26.03
C LYS A 613 21.20 -2.37 -26.09
N THR A 614 20.66 -2.13 -27.28
CA THR A 614 19.37 -1.46 -27.47
C THR A 614 18.25 -2.47 -27.61
N TRP A 615 17.24 -2.36 -26.78
CA TRP A 615 16.05 -3.20 -26.79
C TRP A 615 14.78 -2.38 -26.96
N VAL A 616 13.88 -2.88 -27.81
CA VAL A 616 12.52 -2.36 -27.94
C VAL A 616 11.56 -3.43 -27.49
N ARG A 617 10.71 -3.11 -26.54
CA ARG A 617 9.65 -3.99 -26.02
C ARG A 617 8.30 -3.44 -26.39
N PHE A 618 7.47 -4.30 -26.95
CA PHE A 618 6.05 -4.07 -27.16
C PHE A 618 5.25 -4.96 -26.23
N ASP A 619 4.38 -4.40 -25.43
CA ASP A 619 3.41 -5.14 -24.63
C ASP A 619 2.01 -4.72 -25.07
N GLY A 620 1.08 -5.68 -25.17
CA GLY A 620 -0.31 -5.39 -25.48
C GLY A 620 -1.27 -6.37 -24.83
N LYS A 621 -2.46 -5.85 -24.53
CA LYS A 621 -3.61 -6.63 -24.07
C LYS A 621 -4.82 -6.26 -24.91
N LEU A 622 -5.46 -7.27 -25.51
CA LEU A 622 -6.64 -7.16 -26.37
C LEU A 622 -7.78 -7.99 -25.76
N PRO A 623 -8.51 -7.49 -24.79
CA PRO A 623 -9.62 -8.18 -24.15
C PRO A 623 -10.94 -7.86 -24.84
N LEU A 624 -11.82 -8.84 -24.95
CA LEU A 624 -13.24 -8.66 -25.16
C LEU A 624 -13.95 -8.92 -23.84
N GLU A 625 -14.65 -7.95 -23.31
CA GLU A 625 -15.40 -8.06 -22.06
C GLU A 625 -16.91 -8.02 -22.33
N ILE A 626 -17.64 -8.97 -21.77
CA ILE A 626 -19.09 -8.98 -21.68
C ILE A 626 -19.44 -8.75 -20.21
N TRP A 627 -20.09 -7.65 -19.96
CA TRP A 627 -20.59 -7.26 -18.65
C TRP A 627 -22.11 -7.39 -18.65
N HIS A 628 -22.65 -8.14 -17.69
CA HIS A 628 -24.09 -8.27 -17.48
C HIS A 628 -24.41 -7.97 -16.02
N GLY A 629 -25.28 -6.97 -15.80
CA GLY A 629 -25.70 -6.55 -14.48
C GLY A 629 -27.21 -6.49 -14.35
N LYS A 630 -27.70 -7.13 -13.30
CA LYS A 630 -29.12 -7.15 -12.94
C LYS A 630 -29.27 -6.61 -11.53
N LEU A 631 -30.23 -5.71 -11.33
CA LEU A 631 -30.60 -5.16 -10.03
C LEU A 631 -32.11 -5.27 -9.86
N ASP A 632 -32.54 -6.03 -8.86
CA ASP A 632 -33.88 -6.05 -8.35
C ASP A 632 -33.91 -5.21 -7.07
N TYR A 633 -34.61 -4.08 -7.07
CA TYR A 633 -34.65 -3.12 -5.98
C TYR A 633 -36.08 -2.90 -5.55
N PHE A 634 -36.38 -3.09 -4.29
CA PHE A 634 -37.70 -2.94 -3.73
C PHE A 634 -37.71 -1.75 -2.78
N ARG A 635 -38.61 -0.76 -3.02
CA ARG A 635 -38.80 0.45 -2.21
C ARG A 635 -40.17 1.02 -2.43
N PHE A 636 -40.70 1.80 -1.52
CA PHE A 636 -42.07 2.35 -1.61
C PHE A 636 -43.14 1.24 -1.78
N ASN A 637 -42.93 0.05 -1.26
CA ASN A 637 -43.76 -1.12 -1.53
C ASN A 637 -43.89 -1.47 -3.04
N GLN A 638 -42.92 -1.04 -3.85
CA GLN A 638 -42.91 -1.27 -5.29
C GLN A 638 -41.55 -1.84 -5.74
N PRO A 639 -41.56 -2.76 -6.71
CA PRO A 639 -40.35 -3.26 -7.33
C PRO A 639 -39.84 -2.30 -8.42
N PHE A 640 -38.55 -2.04 -8.38
CA PHE A 640 -37.81 -1.42 -9.47
C PHE A 640 -36.79 -2.44 -10.00
N HIS A 641 -36.64 -2.48 -11.30
CA HIS A 641 -35.80 -3.45 -11.96
C HIS A 641 -34.95 -2.81 -13.05
N THR A 642 -33.71 -3.20 -13.14
CA THR A 642 -32.83 -2.89 -14.27
C THR A 642 -32.01 -4.10 -14.65
N ASP A 643 -31.92 -4.37 -15.95
CA ASP A 643 -31.11 -5.44 -16.53
C ASP A 643 -30.33 -4.84 -17.71
N ARG A 644 -28.99 -4.92 -17.65
CA ARG A 644 -28.12 -4.31 -18.65
C ARG A 644 -27.01 -5.25 -19.07
N THR A 645 -26.79 -5.33 -20.36
CA THR A 645 -25.65 -6.05 -20.93
C THR A 645 -24.83 -5.09 -21.78
N HIS A 646 -23.54 -5.07 -21.53
CA HIS A 646 -22.56 -4.26 -22.25
C HIS A 646 -21.46 -5.16 -22.82
N ARG A 647 -20.97 -4.80 -24.00
CA ARG A 647 -19.83 -5.44 -24.68
C ARG A 647 -18.83 -4.35 -25.02
N PHE A 648 -17.59 -4.51 -24.59
CA PHE A 648 -16.54 -3.53 -24.84
C PHE A 648 -15.15 -4.16 -24.86
N VAL A 649 -14.21 -3.39 -25.42
CA VAL A 649 -12.79 -3.75 -25.49
C VAL A 649 -12.00 -2.74 -24.65
N ASN A 650 -11.34 -3.22 -23.61
CA ASN A 650 -10.45 -2.41 -22.75
C ASN A 650 -9.00 -2.62 -23.21
N LEU A 651 -8.62 -1.92 -24.28
CA LEU A 651 -7.31 -2.02 -24.90
C LEU A 651 -6.21 -1.48 -23.96
N ASP A 652 -5.07 -2.19 -23.87
CA ASP A 652 -3.85 -1.70 -23.21
C ASP A 652 -2.62 -2.02 -24.09
N LEU A 653 -1.94 -0.98 -24.58
CA LEU A 653 -0.78 -1.08 -25.45
C LEU A 653 0.38 -0.27 -24.84
N SER A 654 1.59 -0.80 -24.91
CA SER A 654 2.79 -0.03 -24.57
C SER A 654 4.00 -0.39 -25.43
N ALA A 655 4.81 0.61 -25.70
CA ALA A 655 6.11 0.48 -26.31
C ALA A 655 7.18 1.05 -25.36
N ARG A 656 8.28 0.31 -25.19
CA ARG A 656 9.42 0.70 -24.36
C ARG A 656 10.70 0.54 -25.12
N ILE A 657 11.51 1.59 -25.17
CA ILE A 657 12.86 1.59 -25.71
C ILE A 657 13.83 1.67 -24.54
N SER A 658 14.80 0.77 -24.48
CA SER A 658 15.85 0.75 -23.46
C SER A 658 17.21 0.80 -24.15
N LEU A 659 17.98 1.86 -23.87
CA LEU A 659 19.32 2.09 -24.37
C LEU A 659 20.29 1.90 -23.20
N THR A 660 21.28 1.03 -23.37
CA THR A 660 22.36 0.85 -22.40
C THR A 660 23.66 1.10 -23.12
N PRO A 661 24.19 2.33 -23.10
CA PRO A 661 25.44 2.66 -23.76
C PRO A 661 26.60 1.80 -23.25
N ASN A 662 27.58 1.52 -24.13
CA ASN A 662 28.81 0.80 -23.74
C ASN A 662 29.82 1.75 -23.09
N ASP A 663 29.40 2.54 -22.10
CA ASP A 663 30.27 3.41 -21.34
C ASP A 663 30.69 2.77 -20.03
N ARG A 664 31.81 3.26 -19.47
CA ARG A 664 32.30 2.80 -18.15
C ARG A 664 31.42 3.27 -16.99
N GLU A 665 30.51 4.23 -17.24
CA GLU A 665 29.64 4.83 -16.22
C GLU A 665 28.34 4.05 -15.99
N GLY A 666 28.05 3.02 -16.79
CA GLY A 666 26.87 2.20 -16.67
C GLY A 666 25.57 2.98 -16.88
N ASN A 667 25.54 3.91 -17.84
CA ASN A 667 24.36 4.69 -18.15
C ASN A 667 23.24 3.83 -18.73
N LYS A 668 22.01 4.06 -18.30
CA LYS A 668 20.82 3.40 -18.84
C LYS A 668 19.73 4.44 -19.08
N HIS A 669 19.21 4.45 -20.28
CA HIS A 669 18.12 5.32 -20.69
C HIS A 669 16.91 4.48 -21.06
N THR A 670 15.74 4.83 -20.56
CA THR A 670 14.49 4.12 -20.85
C THR A 670 13.43 5.13 -21.21
N MET A 671 12.74 4.90 -22.32
CA MET A 671 11.55 5.65 -22.71
C MET A 671 10.39 4.67 -22.88
N ARG A 672 9.24 4.99 -22.34
CA ARG A 672 8.02 4.19 -22.47
C ARG A 672 6.85 5.08 -22.85
N ILE A 673 6.07 4.65 -23.83
CA ILE A 673 4.76 5.20 -24.17
C ILE A 673 3.74 4.11 -23.93
N SER A 674 2.61 4.41 -23.31
CA SER A 674 1.50 3.47 -23.17
C SER A 674 0.17 4.17 -23.36
N TYR A 675 -0.76 3.47 -23.98
CA TYR A 675 -2.14 3.90 -24.20
C TYR A 675 -3.08 2.81 -23.72
N ASN A 676 -4.08 3.18 -22.91
CA ASN A 676 -5.12 2.26 -22.51
C ASN A 676 -6.49 2.92 -22.55
N ILE A 677 -7.50 2.11 -22.86
CA ILE A 677 -8.92 2.42 -22.82
C ILE A 677 -9.52 1.71 -21.62
N ASP A 678 -10.33 2.42 -20.83
CA ASP A 678 -11.07 1.87 -19.69
C ASP A 678 -12.55 2.25 -19.78
N ASN A 679 -13.42 1.25 -19.83
CA ASN A 679 -14.87 1.41 -19.83
C ASN A 679 -15.40 1.20 -18.41
N LYS A 680 -16.07 2.20 -17.86
CA LYS A 680 -16.73 2.13 -16.56
C LYS A 680 -18.24 2.14 -16.74
N VAL A 681 -18.89 1.03 -16.39
CA VAL A 681 -20.35 0.92 -16.42
C VAL A 681 -20.94 1.83 -15.33
N ALA A 682 -22.04 2.53 -15.66
CA ALA A 682 -22.77 3.34 -14.70
C ALA A 682 -23.31 2.45 -13.56
N ASP A 683 -23.35 3.00 -12.33
CA ASP A 683 -23.94 2.29 -11.19
C ASP A 683 -25.42 1.96 -11.49
N LEU A 684 -25.81 0.69 -11.29
CA LEU A 684 -27.16 0.23 -11.58
C LEU A 684 -28.22 0.98 -10.75
N LEU A 685 -27.92 1.35 -9.50
CA LEU A 685 -28.84 2.10 -8.66
C LEU A 685 -29.16 3.47 -9.27
N ASN A 686 -28.13 4.15 -9.82
CA ASN A 686 -28.30 5.43 -10.49
C ASN A 686 -29.15 5.35 -11.78
N THR A 687 -29.38 4.14 -12.29
CA THR A 687 -30.19 3.91 -13.50
C THR A 687 -31.64 3.56 -13.20
N LEU A 688 -32.04 3.45 -11.96
CA LEU A 688 -33.42 3.25 -11.56
C LEU A 688 -34.16 4.57 -11.54
N ASN A 689 -35.39 4.57 -12.04
CA ASN A 689 -36.23 5.77 -12.06
C ASN A 689 -37.04 5.89 -10.76
N PHE A 690 -36.37 6.30 -9.69
CA PHE A 690 -37.04 6.65 -8.43
C PHE A 690 -36.36 7.86 -7.78
N LYS A 691 -37.03 8.47 -6.83
CA LYS A 691 -36.57 9.63 -6.07
C LYS A 691 -36.25 9.22 -4.65
N ASP A 692 -35.04 9.53 -4.21
CA ASP A 692 -34.56 9.28 -2.85
C ASP A 692 -34.60 10.58 -2.03
N GLU A 693 -35.42 10.59 -0.97
CA GLU A 693 -35.65 11.73 -0.07
C GLU A 693 -35.26 11.40 1.38
N ALA A 694 -34.44 10.36 1.59
CA ALA A 694 -34.00 9.98 2.93
C ALA A 694 -33.24 11.12 3.63
N ASN A 695 -32.49 11.91 2.86
CA ASN A 695 -31.91 13.18 3.32
C ASN A 695 -32.78 14.34 2.84
N PRO A 696 -33.45 15.11 3.73
CA PRO A 696 -34.34 16.18 3.33
C PRO A 696 -33.65 17.34 2.60
N LEU A 697 -32.32 17.51 2.80
CA LEU A 697 -31.53 18.56 2.14
C LEU A 697 -30.94 18.13 0.80
N VAL A 698 -30.91 16.81 0.50
CA VAL A 698 -30.34 16.28 -0.73
C VAL A 698 -31.24 15.20 -1.30
N ILE A 699 -31.96 15.54 -2.34
CA ILE A 699 -32.88 14.66 -3.03
C ILE A 699 -32.16 14.10 -4.26
N THR A 700 -32.13 12.79 -4.43
CA THR A 700 -31.46 12.15 -5.57
C THR A 700 -32.51 11.46 -6.44
N GLN A 701 -32.52 11.76 -7.75
CA GLN A 701 -33.37 11.09 -8.73
C GLN A 701 -32.49 10.31 -9.69
N GLY A 702 -32.83 9.04 -9.92
CA GLY A 702 -32.03 8.20 -10.85
C GLY A 702 -32.31 8.54 -12.33
N ASN A 703 -31.45 8.07 -13.23
CA ASN A 703 -31.54 8.31 -14.69
C ASN A 703 -31.33 7.01 -15.48
N PRO A 704 -32.39 6.44 -16.05
CA PRO A 704 -32.31 5.19 -16.85
C PRO A 704 -31.47 5.30 -18.12
N TYR A 705 -31.17 6.51 -18.60
CA TYR A 705 -30.50 6.76 -19.89
C TYR A 705 -28.97 6.92 -19.73
N LEU A 706 -28.40 6.63 -18.54
CA LEU A 706 -26.96 6.72 -18.30
C LEU A 706 -26.18 5.78 -19.23
N LYS A 707 -25.18 6.36 -19.89
CA LYS A 707 -24.20 5.67 -20.71
C LYS A 707 -22.96 5.32 -19.87
N ASN A 708 -22.19 4.36 -20.35
CA ASN A 708 -20.90 4.02 -19.74
C ASN A 708 -19.90 5.16 -19.95
N ALA A 709 -19.09 5.43 -18.94
CA ALA A 709 -17.96 6.33 -19.06
C ALA A 709 -16.80 5.62 -19.77
N LEU A 710 -16.16 6.34 -20.70
CA LEU A 710 -15.03 5.86 -21.48
C LEU A 710 -13.82 6.75 -21.20
N THR A 711 -12.76 6.16 -20.66
CA THR A 711 -11.52 6.86 -20.32
C THR A 711 -10.40 6.44 -21.28
N HIS A 712 -9.80 7.42 -21.95
CA HIS A 712 -8.58 7.24 -22.73
C HIS A 712 -7.40 7.74 -21.91
N ASN A 713 -6.41 6.89 -21.69
CA ASN A 713 -5.22 7.20 -20.92
C ASN A 713 -3.98 7.12 -21.82
N LEU A 714 -3.21 8.19 -21.88
CA LEU A 714 -1.92 8.24 -22.53
C LEU A 714 -0.83 8.51 -21.48
N LYS A 715 0.17 7.64 -21.40
CA LYS A 715 1.28 7.77 -20.45
C LYS A 715 2.60 7.80 -21.20
N TRP A 716 3.44 8.74 -20.83
CA TRP A 716 4.80 8.86 -21.32
C TRP A 716 5.77 8.89 -20.14
N GLU A 717 6.78 8.02 -20.15
CA GLU A 717 7.77 7.90 -19.08
C GLU A 717 9.17 7.91 -19.67
N ILE A 718 10.06 8.72 -19.09
CA ILE A 718 11.49 8.77 -19.40
C ILE A 718 12.27 8.53 -18.11
N LYS A 719 13.32 7.71 -18.19
CA LYS A 719 14.24 7.44 -17.07
C LYS A 719 15.68 7.53 -17.55
N PHE A 720 16.50 8.18 -16.75
CA PHE A 720 17.94 8.25 -16.89
C PHE A 720 18.58 7.73 -15.60
N GLU A 721 19.40 6.70 -15.73
CA GLU A 721 20.11 6.08 -14.61
C GLU A 721 21.59 6.08 -14.92
N GLN A 722 22.42 6.57 -13.97
CA GLN A 722 23.86 6.54 -14.01
C GLN A 722 24.36 5.71 -12.83
N GLN A 723 24.74 4.45 -13.08
CA GLN A 723 25.00 3.47 -12.01
C GLN A 723 26.23 3.84 -11.17
N GLU A 724 27.35 4.26 -11.78
CA GLU A 724 28.57 4.58 -11.04
C GLU A 724 28.44 5.81 -10.14
N ARG A 725 27.72 6.85 -10.63
CA ARG A 725 27.50 8.08 -9.85
C ARG A 725 26.21 8.05 -9.06
N MET A 726 25.45 6.94 -9.15
CA MET A 726 24.17 6.73 -8.44
C MET A 726 23.19 7.88 -8.65
N ARG A 727 23.15 8.44 -9.85
CA ARG A 727 22.22 9.48 -10.26
C ARG A 727 21.04 8.84 -10.95
N HIS A 728 19.87 9.32 -10.58
CA HIS A 728 18.62 8.88 -11.16
C HIS A 728 17.76 10.10 -11.48
N PHE A 729 17.14 10.09 -12.64
CA PHE A 729 16.09 11.03 -13.03
C PHE A 729 14.96 10.27 -13.69
N SER A 730 13.72 10.56 -13.30
CA SER A 730 12.52 10.07 -13.99
C SER A 730 11.51 11.17 -14.19
N SER A 731 10.91 11.19 -15.37
CA SER A 731 9.78 12.07 -15.71
C SER A 731 8.65 11.24 -16.27
N ARG A 732 7.43 11.47 -15.77
CA ARG A 732 6.22 10.77 -16.22
C ARG A 732 5.12 11.78 -16.45
N ILE A 733 4.53 11.72 -17.65
CA ILE A 733 3.32 12.46 -18.00
C ILE A 733 2.19 11.45 -18.16
N HIS A 734 1.05 11.73 -17.58
CA HIS A 734 -0.19 10.98 -17.75
C HIS A 734 -1.29 11.94 -18.15
N TYR A 735 -1.86 11.72 -19.32
CA TYR A 735 -3.00 12.47 -19.84
C TYR A 735 -4.22 11.54 -19.92
N ALA A 736 -5.34 11.97 -19.39
CA ALA A 736 -6.59 11.23 -19.39
C ALA A 736 -7.74 12.09 -19.92
N ILE A 737 -8.55 11.55 -20.84
CA ILE A 737 -9.82 12.14 -21.31
C ILE A 737 -10.94 11.20 -20.91
N ILE A 738 -12.01 11.74 -20.36
CA ILE A 738 -13.18 10.98 -19.93
C ILE A 738 -14.38 11.42 -20.74
N ASN A 739 -14.87 10.55 -21.60
CA ASN A 739 -16.10 10.72 -22.33
C ASN A 739 -17.26 10.11 -21.56
N ASN A 740 -18.44 10.71 -21.61
CA ASN A 740 -19.62 10.29 -20.86
C ASN A 740 -19.36 10.14 -19.36
N ALA A 741 -18.52 10.95 -18.75
CA ALA A 741 -18.32 10.93 -17.29
C ALA A 741 -19.68 11.06 -16.59
N VAL A 742 -19.90 10.24 -15.55
CA VAL A 742 -21.14 10.38 -14.76
C VAL A 742 -20.91 11.48 -13.73
N GLY A 743 -21.60 12.59 -13.91
CA GLY A 743 -21.69 13.70 -12.97
C GLY A 743 -23.13 13.89 -12.52
N TYR A 744 -23.41 14.97 -11.81
CA TYR A 744 -24.74 15.29 -11.35
C TYR A 744 -25.20 16.62 -11.90
N GLU A 745 -26.42 16.64 -12.45
CA GLU A 745 -27.19 17.84 -12.63
C GLU A 745 -27.80 18.19 -11.28
N ARG A 746 -27.55 19.40 -10.79
CA ARG A 746 -27.98 19.85 -9.47
C ARG A 746 -28.86 21.08 -9.59
N PHE A 747 -29.98 21.05 -8.89
CA PHE A 747 -30.88 22.17 -8.70
C PHE A 747 -30.88 22.54 -7.22
N TYR A 748 -30.37 23.70 -6.92
CA TYR A 748 -30.32 24.21 -5.53
C TYR A 748 -31.47 25.18 -5.32
N ASN A 749 -32.31 24.92 -4.33
CA ASN A 749 -33.41 25.79 -3.95
C ASN A 749 -32.96 26.80 -2.91
N LEU A 750 -32.92 28.08 -3.31
CA LEU A 750 -32.46 29.16 -2.42
C LEU A 750 -33.32 29.34 -1.18
N SER A 751 -34.62 29.07 -1.27
CA SER A 751 -35.55 29.28 -0.13
C SER A 751 -35.44 28.16 0.93
N THR A 752 -35.22 26.91 0.49
CA THR A 752 -35.25 25.75 1.37
C THR A 752 -33.86 25.19 1.67
N GLY A 753 -32.82 25.57 0.90
CA GLY A 753 -31.50 24.96 0.96
C GLY A 753 -31.48 23.53 0.44
N VAL A 754 -32.50 23.03 -0.16
CA VAL A 754 -32.60 21.66 -0.71
C VAL A 754 -31.90 21.57 -2.07
N THR A 755 -31.01 20.59 -2.21
CA THR A 755 -30.40 20.24 -3.50
C THR A 755 -31.11 19.03 -4.10
N THR A 756 -31.71 19.17 -5.27
CA THR A 756 -32.13 18.03 -6.07
C THR A 756 -31.06 17.70 -7.10
N GLN A 757 -30.63 16.45 -7.13
CA GLN A 757 -29.53 15.99 -8.01
C GLN A 757 -29.94 14.78 -8.84
N THR A 758 -29.56 14.79 -10.13
CA THR A 758 -29.81 13.71 -11.08
C THR A 758 -28.52 13.33 -11.78
N PRO A 759 -28.10 12.06 -11.78
CA PRO A 759 -26.89 11.65 -12.48
C PRO A 759 -27.07 11.81 -14.00
N LYS A 760 -26.09 12.44 -14.65
CA LYS A 760 -26.03 12.66 -16.10
C LYS A 760 -24.66 12.35 -16.65
N ASN A 761 -24.59 12.04 -17.94
CA ASN A 761 -23.33 11.94 -18.64
C ASN A 761 -22.83 13.33 -19.05
N ILE A 762 -21.59 13.64 -18.73
CA ILE A 762 -20.95 14.92 -19.00
C ILE A 762 -19.67 14.68 -19.79
N ASP A 763 -19.52 15.36 -20.93
CA ASP A 763 -18.33 15.31 -21.75
C ASP A 763 -17.43 16.53 -21.52
N GLY A 764 -16.11 16.36 -21.82
CA GLY A 764 -15.13 17.41 -21.73
C GLY A 764 -14.30 17.41 -20.46
N ASN A 765 -14.40 16.33 -19.65
CA ASN A 765 -13.53 16.14 -18.49
C ASN A 765 -12.19 15.55 -18.93
N TRP A 766 -11.08 16.19 -18.51
CA TRP A 766 -9.74 15.69 -18.78
C TRP A 766 -8.78 16.07 -17.67
N ALA A 767 -7.70 15.32 -17.57
CA ALA A 767 -6.66 15.54 -16.56
C ALA A 767 -5.27 15.31 -17.15
N ILE A 768 -4.31 16.09 -16.68
CA ILE A 768 -2.89 15.87 -16.93
C ILE A 768 -2.13 15.82 -15.61
N ASN A 769 -1.29 14.80 -15.45
CA ASN A 769 -0.41 14.65 -14.30
C ASN A 769 1.02 14.56 -14.79
N TRP A 770 1.89 15.45 -14.34
CA TRP A 770 3.31 15.43 -14.63
C TRP A 770 4.10 15.24 -13.33
N ALA A 771 4.87 14.18 -13.27
CA ALA A 771 5.64 13.80 -12.10
C ALA A 771 7.12 13.64 -12.47
N ASN A 772 7.99 14.38 -11.78
CA ASN A 772 9.43 14.26 -11.92
C ASN A 772 10.03 13.84 -10.59
N SER A 773 11.06 13.02 -10.63
CA SER A 773 11.86 12.68 -9.45
C SER A 773 13.34 12.56 -9.82
N PHE A 774 14.21 12.93 -8.91
CA PHE A 774 15.65 12.84 -9.10
C PHE A 774 16.37 12.50 -7.80
N ILE A 775 17.54 11.91 -7.95
CA ILE A 775 18.52 11.68 -6.90
C ILE A 775 19.89 12.07 -7.45
N CYS A 776 20.61 12.88 -6.70
CA CYS A 776 21.93 13.38 -7.05
C CYS A 776 22.86 13.42 -5.84
N PRO A 777 23.73 12.40 -5.63
CA PRO A 777 24.84 12.56 -4.72
C PRO A 777 25.76 13.66 -5.23
N LEU A 778 25.98 14.71 -4.42
CA LEU A 778 26.78 15.88 -4.78
C LEU A 778 28.27 15.63 -4.60
N LYS A 779 28.66 14.70 -3.72
CA LYS A 779 30.04 14.26 -3.50
C LYS A 779 30.21 12.76 -3.74
N LYS A 780 31.36 12.33 -4.24
CA LYS A 780 31.69 10.90 -4.48
C LYS A 780 31.57 10.04 -3.22
N ASN A 781 31.87 10.57 -2.05
CA ASN A 781 31.73 9.86 -0.77
C ASN A 781 30.30 9.86 -0.21
N GLN A 782 29.31 10.39 -0.95
CA GLN A 782 27.90 10.42 -0.60
C GLN A 782 27.59 11.14 0.75
N GLN A 783 28.45 12.04 1.17
CA GLN A 783 28.20 12.85 2.38
C GLN A 783 27.07 13.85 2.20
N ILE A 784 26.82 14.28 0.97
CA ILE A 784 25.74 15.21 0.62
C ILE A 784 24.93 14.57 -0.51
N ILE A 785 23.65 14.36 -0.26
CA ILE A 785 22.71 13.81 -1.24
C ILE A 785 21.54 14.76 -1.36
N LEU A 786 21.24 15.18 -2.59
CA LEU A 786 20.06 15.95 -2.93
C LEU A 786 19.09 15.02 -3.67
N ASP A 787 17.88 14.89 -3.18
CA ASP A 787 16.80 14.20 -3.87
C ASP A 787 15.51 15.00 -3.81
N GLY A 788 14.59 14.72 -4.71
CA GLY A 788 13.31 15.38 -4.73
C GLY A 788 12.53 15.16 -6.00
N GLY A 789 11.51 15.99 -6.18
CA GLY A 789 10.66 15.96 -7.35
C GLY A 789 9.74 17.17 -7.46
N LEU A 790 9.29 17.39 -8.67
CA LEU A 790 8.24 18.34 -9.04
C LEU A 790 7.05 17.55 -9.57
N PHE A 791 5.89 17.79 -9.00
CA PHE A 791 4.63 17.15 -9.38
C PHE A 791 3.65 18.24 -9.77
N TRP A 792 3.02 18.10 -10.91
CA TRP A 792 1.98 19.01 -11.37
C TRP A 792 0.78 18.21 -11.84
N THR A 793 -0.38 18.58 -11.35
CA THR A 793 -1.66 18.00 -11.74
C THR A 793 -2.58 19.12 -12.19
N TYR A 794 -3.20 18.96 -13.34
CA TYR A 794 -4.25 19.82 -13.81
C TYR A 794 -5.49 18.97 -14.13
N ASN A 795 -6.61 19.34 -13.56
CA ASN A 795 -7.91 18.71 -13.84
C ASN A 795 -8.86 19.78 -14.42
N HIS A 796 -9.42 19.47 -15.55
CA HIS A 796 -10.52 20.22 -16.14
C HIS A 796 -11.79 19.41 -15.94
N SER A 797 -12.72 19.93 -15.15
CA SER A 797 -14.00 19.28 -14.84
C SER A 797 -15.14 20.19 -15.22
N LYS A 798 -16.20 19.58 -15.75
CA LYS A 798 -17.48 20.23 -16.04
C LYS A 798 -18.53 19.73 -15.06
N ASP A 799 -19.42 20.61 -14.68
CA ASP A 799 -20.58 20.29 -13.84
C ASP A 799 -21.82 21.02 -14.33
N LEU A 800 -22.99 20.49 -13.99
CA LEU A 800 -24.30 21.04 -14.37
C LEU A 800 -24.98 21.48 -13.09
N ASN A 801 -24.84 22.76 -12.74
CA ASN A 801 -25.48 23.33 -11.57
C ASN A 801 -26.44 24.44 -11.97
N THR A 802 -27.62 24.43 -11.37
CA THR A 802 -28.61 25.49 -11.52
C THR A 802 -29.14 25.88 -10.14
N VAL A 803 -29.30 27.16 -9.94
CA VAL A 803 -29.93 27.72 -8.73
C VAL A 803 -31.30 28.21 -9.09
N TYR A 804 -32.32 27.92 -8.28
CA TYR A 804 -33.67 28.48 -8.48
C TYR A 804 -34.26 28.94 -7.14
N SER A 805 -35.10 29.96 -7.23
CA SER A 805 -36.01 30.39 -6.16
C SER A 805 -37.40 29.80 -6.44
N LEU A 806 -38.25 29.68 -5.42
CA LEU A 806 -39.65 29.21 -5.56
C LEU A 806 -40.46 30.03 -6.54
N THR A 807 -40.03 31.25 -6.86
CA THR A 807 -40.74 32.20 -7.76
C THR A 807 -40.24 32.15 -9.21
N GLU A 808 -39.15 31.44 -9.53
CA GLU A 808 -38.61 31.35 -10.90
C GLU A 808 -38.94 30.02 -11.56
N THR A 809 -39.64 30.08 -12.68
CA THR A 809 -40.09 28.92 -13.48
C THR A 809 -39.07 28.51 -14.56
N ASP A 810 -38.10 29.37 -14.90
CA ASP A 810 -37.12 29.13 -15.96
C ASP A 810 -35.81 28.55 -15.37
N LYS A 811 -35.63 27.25 -15.62
CA LYS A 811 -34.40 26.52 -15.26
C LYS A 811 -33.40 26.62 -16.41
N ALA A 812 -32.50 27.60 -16.38
CA ALA A 812 -31.39 27.65 -17.31
C ALA A 812 -30.28 26.70 -16.84
N LEU A 813 -29.95 25.70 -17.66
CA LEU A 813 -28.81 24.79 -17.42
C LEU A 813 -27.54 25.48 -17.91
N ASN A 814 -26.61 25.78 -16.98
CA ASN A 814 -25.31 26.33 -17.32
C ASN A 814 -24.19 25.27 -17.19
N ASN A 815 -23.45 25.13 -18.28
CA ASN A 815 -22.24 24.32 -18.36
C ASN A 815 -21.07 25.09 -17.75
N ASN A 816 -20.88 24.99 -16.45
CA ASN A 816 -19.70 25.56 -15.81
C ASN A 816 -18.51 24.61 -15.89
N SER A 817 -17.34 25.12 -16.20
CA SER A 817 -16.12 24.36 -16.10
C SER A 817 -15.17 24.97 -15.08
N VAL A 818 -14.49 24.11 -14.34
CA VAL A 818 -13.51 24.50 -13.36
C VAL A 818 -12.19 23.81 -13.67
N GLY A 819 -11.13 24.60 -13.80
CA GLY A 819 -9.75 24.15 -13.89
C GLY A 819 -9.11 24.15 -12.51
N THR A 820 -8.64 23.00 -12.04
CA THR A 820 -7.85 22.92 -10.80
C THR A 820 -6.41 22.56 -11.13
N SER A 821 -5.47 23.40 -10.74
CA SER A 821 -4.03 23.18 -10.89
C SER A 821 -3.39 23.02 -9.52
N GLN A 822 -2.68 21.92 -9.32
CA GLN A 822 -1.87 21.70 -8.12
C GLN A 822 -0.42 21.48 -8.52
N SER A 823 0.47 22.33 -8.03
CA SER A 823 1.91 22.17 -8.14
C SER A 823 2.49 21.78 -6.80
N LYS A 824 3.27 20.72 -6.75
CA LYS A 824 3.94 20.23 -5.53
C LYS A 824 5.44 20.11 -5.81
N LEU A 825 6.23 20.89 -5.12
CA LEU A 825 7.69 20.78 -5.09
C LEU A 825 8.10 20.09 -3.79
N ARG A 826 8.93 19.06 -3.90
CA ARG A 826 9.58 18.42 -2.77
C ARG A 826 11.08 18.35 -3.01
N LEU A 827 11.87 18.85 -2.08
CA LEU A 827 13.32 18.74 -2.08
C LEU A 827 13.80 18.25 -0.73
N ARG A 828 14.75 17.33 -0.73
CA ARG A 828 15.41 16.82 0.48
C ARG A 828 16.92 16.90 0.32
N LEU A 829 17.57 17.52 1.26
CA LEU A 829 19.02 17.59 1.38
C LEU A 829 19.45 16.75 2.59
N LEU A 830 20.13 15.66 2.34
CA LEU A 830 20.73 14.82 3.36
C LEU A 830 22.21 15.17 3.48
N TYR A 831 22.64 15.65 4.66
CA TYR A 831 24.03 15.99 4.94
C TYR A 831 24.57 15.19 6.11
N LYS A 832 25.62 14.41 5.84
CA LYS A 832 26.27 13.50 6.78
C LYS A 832 27.75 13.85 6.88
N PRO A 833 28.13 14.85 7.70
CA PRO A 833 29.53 15.27 7.84
C PRO A 833 30.40 14.18 8.48
N THR A 834 29.84 13.42 9.44
CA THR A 834 30.54 12.36 10.15
C THR A 834 29.67 11.13 10.30
N ARG A 835 30.18 10.03 10.85
CA ARG A 835 29.42 8.82 11.18
C ARG A 835 28.45 9.02 12.37
N LYS A 836 28.61 10.12 13.13
CA LYS A 836 27.84 10.42 14.33
C LYS A 836 26.78 11.50 14.12
N LEU A 837 26.83 12.18 12.97
CA LEU A 837 25.97 13.33 12.69
C LEU A 837 25.25 13.14 11.38
N LEU A 838 23.93 13.36 11.39
CA LEU A 838 23.08 13.38 10.22
C LEU A 838 22.15 14.58 10.32
N PHE A 839 22.20 15.43 9.32
CA PHE A 839 21.23 16.52 9.12
C PHE A 839 20.37 16.21 7.91
N ASN A 840 19.08 16.42 8.05
CA ASN A 840 18.13 16.31 6.96
C ASN A 840 17.31 17.60 6.91
N TYR A 841 17.35 18.29 5.77
CA TYR A 841 16.44 19.38 5.46
C TYR A 841 15.51 18.95 4.34
N GLN A 842 14.21 19.09 4.56
CA GLN A 842 13.20 18.83 3.56
C GLN A 842 12.27 20.00 3.43
N VAL A 843 11.99 20.43 2.22
CA VAL A 843 10.94 21.38 1.89
C VAL A 843 9.90 20.69 1.02
N GLU A 844 8.65 20.89 1.37
CA GLU A 844 7.49 20.53 0.55
C GLU A 844 6.63 21.79 0.39
N SER A 845 6.45 22.22 -0.85
CA SER A 845 5.58 23.35 -1.20
C SER A 845 4.45 22.86 -2.09
N VAL A 846 3.22 23.12 -1.69
CA VAL A 846 2.01 22.80 -2.47
C VAL A 846 1.34 24.13 -2.82
N TRP A 847 1.13 24.34 -4.08
CA TRP A 847 0.37 25.47 -4.61
C TRP A 847 -0.86 24.94 -5.34
N ASN A 848 -2.04 25.38 -4.93
CA ASN A 848 -3.30 25.10 -5.60
C ASN A 848 -3.83 26.40 -6.23
N ASN A 849 -4.26 26.27 -7.47
CA ASN A 849 -4.93 27.34 -8.22
C ASN A 849 -6.23 26.76 -8.80
N ILE A 850 -7.33 27.47 -8.59
CA ILE A 850 -8.64 27.10 -9.11
C ILE A 850 -9.20 28.28 -9.90
N SER A 851 -9.56 28.02 -11.13
CA SER A 851 -10.18 28.99 -12.04
C SER A 851 -11.47 28.40 -12.62
N GLY A 852 -12.50 29.19 -12.72
CA GLY A 852 -13.80 28.78 -13.30
C GLY A 852 -14.16 29.65 -14.50
N THR A 853 -15.07 29.14 -15.34
CA THR A 853 -15.61 29.86 -16.50
C THR A 853 -16.76 30.81 -16.16
N ARG A 854 -17.28 30.71 -14.95
CA ARG A 854 -18.33 31.60 -14.44
C ARG A 854 -17.78 33.03 -14.30
N SER A 855 -18.50 34.01 -14.79
CA SER A 855 -18.01 35.41 -14.84
C SER A 855 -17.70 36.05 -13.48
N ASP A 856 -18.40 35.62 -12.45
CA ASP A 856 -18.24 36.07 -11.05
C ASP A 856 -17.30 35.18 -10.24
N PHE A 857 -16.77 34.09 -10.83
CA PHE A 857 -15.83 33.19 -10.15
C PHE A 857 -14.46 33.85 -9.96
N LYS A 858 -14.10 34.13 -8.71
CA LYS A 858 -12.77 34.65 -8.38
C LYS A 858 -11.78 33.49 -8.33
N THR A 859 -10.69 33.62 -9.06
CA THR A 859 -9.58 32.65 -8.99
C THR A 859 -9.08 32.48 -7.56
N ILE A 860 -9.05 31.26 -7.08
CA ILE A 860 -8.64 30.91 -5.73
C ILE A 860 -7.22 30.38 -5.76
N ASN A 861 -6.36 30.97 -4.94
CA ASN A 861 -4.98 30.51 -4.75
C ASN A 861 -4.75 30.15 -3.30
N SER A 862 -4.21 28.98 -3.06
CA SER A 862 -3.75 28.57 -1.73
C SER A 862 -2.35 27.99 -1.77
N TYR A 863 -1.58 28.29 -0.74
CA TYR A 863 -0.19 27.87 -0.60
C TYR A 863 -0.01 27.16 0.73
N HIS A 864 0.68 26.03 0.67
CA HIS A 864 1.11 25.30 1.83
C HIS A 864 2.60 25.00 1.70
N ILE A 865 3.41 25.55 2.62
CA ILE A 865 4.86 25.36 2.62
C ILE A 865 5.24 24.69 3.94
N ASN A 866 5.86 23.55 3.85
CA ASN A 866 6.33 22.76 4.97
C ASN A 866 7.85 22.60 4.89
N ASN A 867 8.57 23.17 5.86
CA ASN A 867 10.01 23.02 6.01
C ASN A 867 10.29 22.14 7.22
N VAL A 868 10.99 21.03 7.01
CA VAL A 868 11.37 20.09 8.07
C VAL A 868 12.88 20.08 8.24
N PHE A 869 13.34 20.51 9.38
CA PHE A 869 14.73 20.43 9.82
C PHE A 869 14.87 19.28 10.81
N SER A 870 15.72 18.32 10.52
CA SER A 870 15.95 17.20 11.42
C SER A 870 17.44 17.01 11.65
N ALA A 871 17.80 16.73 12.88
CA ALA A 871 19.15 16.45 13.30
C ALA A 871 19.19 15.17 14.13
N ARG A 872 20.14 14.30 13.82
CA ARG A 872 20.46 13.10 14.62
C ARG A 872 21.92 13.10 14.98
N MET A 873 22.20 12.88 16.25
CA MET A 873 23.54 12.98 16.81
C MET A 873 23.79 11.82 17.78
N ASN A 874 24.87 11.07 17.54
CA ASN A 874 25.39 10.13 18.52
C ASN A 874 26.45 10.86 19.36
N LEU A 875 26.08 11.21 20.58
CA LEU A 875 26.87 12.01 21.51
C LEU A 875 27.79 11.12 22.38
N PRO A 876 28.79 11.70 23.08
CA PRO A 876 29.57 11.00 24.09
C PRO A 876 28.68 10.31 25.14
N TRP A 877 29.24 9.39 25.94
CA TRP A 877 28.59 8.64 27.02
C TRP A 877 27.33 7.87 26.58
N ASN A 878 27.29 7.41 25.30
CA ASN A 878 26.20 6.60 24.71
C ASN A 878 24.85 7.33 24.69
N PHE A 879 24.86 8.66 24.59
CA PHE A 879 23.67 9.44 24.32
C PHE A 879 23.38 9.48 22.81
N ASN A 880 22.11 9.37 22.46
CA ASN A 880 21.59 9.62 21.12
C ASN A 880 20.56 10.77 21.20
N PHE A 881 20.73 11.76 20.38
CA PHE A 881 19.79 12.87 20.26
C PHE A 881 19.15 12.88 18.89
N ASN A 882 17.83 13.02 18.85
CA ASN A 882 17.04 13.15 17.64
C ASN A 882 16.07 14.33 17.82
N SER A 883 16.09 15.27 16.90
CA SER A 883 15.20 16.42 16.92
C SER A 883 14.66 16.73 15.54
N SER A 884 13.41 17.13 15.45
CA SER A 884 12.79 17.62 14.23
C SER A 884 11.95 18.86 14.50
N LEU A 885 12.23 19.92 13.75
CA LEU A 885 11.46 21.15 13.71
C LEU A 885 10.76 21.25 12.36
N ASN A 886 9.44 21.31 12.39
CA ASN A 886 8.61 21.49 11.22
C ASN A 886 7.99 22.88 11.25
N VAL A 887 8.32 23.68 10.25
CA VAL A 887 7.80 25.05 10.04
C VAL A 887 6.76 24.95 8.91
N ASN A 888 5.51 25.09 9.29
CA ASN A 888 4.36 24.88 8.41
C ASN A 888 3.63 26.22 8.20
N SER A 889 3.65 26.72 6.98
CA SER A 889 3.04 28.00 6.59
C SER A 889 1.89 27.77 5.63
N ARG A 890 0.75 28.39 5.91
CA ARG A 890 -0.48 28.27 5.12
C ARG A 890 -1.02 29.63 4.76
N TYR A 891 -1.47 29.79 3.50
CA TYR A 891 -2.02 31.04 2.97
C TYR A 891 -3.15 30.73 1.98
N GLY A 892 -4.07 31.69 1.83
CA GLY A 892 -5.17 31.59 0.85
C GLY A 892 -6.33 30.72 1.29
N PHE A 893 -6.55 30.56 2.61
CA PHE A 893 -7.71 29.85 3.16
C PHE A 893 -8.88 30.82 3.39
N VAL A 894 -10.13 30.32 3.28
CA VAL A 894 -11.35 31.10 3.57
C VAL A 894 -11.35 31.51 5.03
N ASP A 895 -11.10 30.55 5.93
CA ASP A 895 -10.89 30.86 7.34
C ASP A 895 -9.49 31.46 7.53
N LYS A 896 -9.44 32.79 7.66
CA LYS A 896 -8.18 33.53 7.89
C LYS A 896 -7.45 33.10 9.15
N SER A 897 -8.14 32.52 10.13
CA SER A 897 -7.50 31.97 11.33
C SER A 897 -6.55 30.82 11.03
N LEU A 898 -6.73 30.14 9.89
CA LEU A 898 -5.90 29.05 9.38
C LEU A 898 -4.69 29.53 8.56
N CYS A 899 -4.70 30.81 8.11
CA CYS A 899 -3.60 31.44 7.39
C CYS A 899 -2.47 31.85 8.34
N LYS A 900 -1.75 30.88 8.88
CA LYS A 900 -0.69 31.08 9.88
C LYS A 900 0.52 30.21 9.60
N THR A 901 1.67 30.68 10.09
CA THR A 901 2.87 29.87 10.26
C THR A 901 2.89 29.31 11.67
N TYR A 902 3.09 28.00 11.82
CA TYR A 902 3.25 27.36 13.10
C TYR A 902 4.44 26.40 13.09
N PHE A 903 5.00 26.23 14.27
CA PHE A 903 6.21 25.48 14.50
C PHE A 903 5.88 24.23 15.31
N LEU A 904 6.20 23.08 14.76
CA LEU A 904 6.04 21.80 15.45
C LEU A 904 7.43 21.25 15.76
N TRP A 905 7.76 21.24 17.04
CA TRP A 905 9.06 20.80 17.48
C TRP A 905 8.94 19.53 18.31
N ASN A 906 9.59 18.46 17.83
CA ASN A 906 9.70 17.17 18.51
C ASN A 906 11.17 16.90 18.83
N ALA A 907 11.45 16.36 20.01
CA ALA A 907 12.79 15.98 20.41
C ALA A 907 12.79 14.69 21.22
N LYS A 908 13.83 13.90 21.04
CA LYS A 908 14.07 12.67 21.79
C LYS A 908 15.54 12.55 22.16
N ILE A 909 15.82 12.28 23.42
CA ILE A 909 17.14 11.93 23.90
C ILE A 909 17.11 10.53 24.49
N GLU A 910 18.08 9.73 24.16
CA GLU A 910 18.21 8.34 24.62
C GLU A 910 19.59 8.11 25.19
N ARG A 911 19.67 7.34 26.27
CA ARG A 911 20.93 6.88 26.84
C ARG A 911 20.96 5.36 26.91
N ASN A 912 21.96 4.77 26.27
CA ASN A 912 22.15 3.32 26.33
C ASN A 912 23.00 2.98 27.58
N LEU A 913 22.40 2.21 28.49
CA LEU A 913 23.01 1.68 29.69
C LEU A 913 23.48 0.24 29.40
N GLY A 914 24.72 0.10 28.92
CA GLY A 914 25.21 -1.16 28.40
C GLY A 914 24.60 -1.56 27.06
N LYS A 915 24.44 -2.88 26.82
CA LYS A 915 23.95 -3.44 25.54
C LYS A 915 22.43 -3.68 25.51
N ASN A 916 21.81 -3.72 26.67
CA ASN A 916 20.46 -4.27 26.81
C ASN A 916 19.41 -3.25 27.27
N ILE A 917 19.83 -2.14 27.88
CA ILE A 917 18.91 -1.17 28.48
C ILE A 917 19.07 0.19 27.80
N THR A 918 17.97 0.83 27.49
CA THR A 918 17.92 2.22 27.01
C THR A 918 16.90 3.00 27.85
N LEU A 919 17.31 4.14 28.34
CA LEU A 919 16.41 5.17 28.88
C LEU A 919 16.16 6.21 27.81
N SER A 920 14.94 6.67 27.66
CA SER A 920 14.54 7.70 26.71
C SER A 920 13.68 8.78 27.34
N LEU A 921 13.89 10.01 26.89
CA LEU A 921 13.01 11.14 27.16
C LEU A 921 12.57 11.67 25.80
N GLU A 922 11.26 11.59 25.54
CA GLU A 922 10.66 12.00 24.28
C GLU A 922 9.64 13.10 24.53
N SER A 923 9.70 14.17 23.75
CA SER A 923 8.72 15.25 23.77
C SER A 923 8.11 15.45 22.41
N ASN A 924 6.79 15.48 22.36
CA ASN A 924 6.01 15.73 21.15
C ASN A 924 5.32 17.09 21.26
N ASP A 925 5.42 17.89 20.17
CA ASP A 925 4.84 19.24 20.06
C ASP A 925 5.23 20.14 21.23
N ILE A 926 6.54 20.33 21.43
CA ILE A 926 7.12 21.14 22.53
C ILE A 926 6.54 22.57 22.55
N LEU A 927 6.18 23.11 21.40
CA LEU A 927 5.68 24.49 21.26
C LEU A 927 4.15 24.59 21.34
N HIS A 928 3.43 23.48 21.50
CA HIS A 928 1.97 23.42 21.63
C HIS A 928 1.23 24.07 20.44
N GLN A 929 1.72 23.89 19.22
CA GLN A 929 1.17 24.55 18.03
C GLN A 929 0.56 23.62 17.00
N ASN A 930 0.42 22.33 17.32
CA ASN A 930 -0.10 21.37 16.36
C ASN A 930 -1.60 21.57 16.09
N LYS A 931 -1.95 21.82 14.81
CA LYS A 931 -3.35 21.92 14.35
C LYS A 931 -3.51 21.15 13.05
N GLY A 932 -4.40 20.15 13.04
CA GLY A 932 -4.71 19.35 11.85
C GLY A 932 -5.68 20.09 10.92
N VAL A 933 -5.23 20.48 9.75
CA VAL A 933 -6.07 21.12 8.73
C VAL A 933 -5.88 20.41 7.41
N SER A 934 -6.98 20.10 6.73
CA SER A 934 -6.98 19.59 5.35
C SER A 934 -7.90 20.43 4.47
N VAL A 935 -7.57 20.51 3.17
CA VAL A 935 -8.38 21.21 2.18
C VAL A 935 -8.57 20.30 0.99
N VAL A 936 -9.83 20.19 0.55
CA VAL A 936 -10.23 19.52 -0.68
C VAL A 936 -10.95 20.54 -1.54
N MET A 937 -10.65 20.56 -2.84
CA MET A 937 -11.24 21.50 -3.78
C MET A 937 -11.55 20.78 -5.10
N ASP A 938 -12.73 21.03 -5.65
CA ASP A 938 -13.16 20.51 -6.94
C ASP A 938 -14.06 21.52 -7.65
N ALA A 939 -14.69 21.09 -8.75
CA ALA A 939 -15.63 21.94 -9.52
C ALA A 939 -16.88 22.35 -8.73
N GLN A 940 -17.18 21.64 -7.66
CA GLN A 940 -18.42 21.81 -6.90
C GLN A 940 -18.23 22.74 -5.70
N GLY A 941 -17.01 22.83 -5.19
CA GLY A 941 -16.77 23.63 -4.02
C GLY A 941 -15.39 23.45 -3.43
N ARG A 942 -15.23 24.07 -2.28
CA ARG A 942 -14.04 24.02 -1.43
C ARG A 942 -14.45 23.55 -0.04
N THR A 943 -13.77 22.54 0.46
CA THR A 943 -13.98 22.01 1.82
C THR A 943 -12.71 22.17 2.64
N GLU A 944 -12.79 22.90 3.74
CA GLU A 944 -11.73 23.08 4.72
C GLU A 944 -12.12 22.33 6.01
N THR A 945 -11.27 21.42 6.43
CA THR A 945 -11.52 20.60 7.63
C THR A 945 -10.44 20.83 8.66
N PHE A 946 -10.84 21.25 9.84
CA PHE A 946 -10.01 21.29 11.03
C PHE A 946 -10.28 20.05 11.91
N ARG A 947 -9.20 19.38 12.35
CA ARG A 947 -9.29 18.22 13.25
C ARG A 947 -8.41 18.44 14.47
N GLU A 948 -8.93 18.14 15.65
CA GLU A 948 -8.12 18.16 16.86
C GLU A 948 -7.06 17.05 16.78
N GLN A 949 -5.84 17.40 17.12
CA GLN A 949 -4.69 16.49 17.14
C GLN A 949 -4.45 15.99 18.55
N THR A 950 -3.65 14.94 18.69
CA THR A 950 -3.19 14.46 20.01
C THR A 950 -2.51 15.61 20.77
N PRO A 951 -2.90 15.91 22.02
CA PRO A 951 -2.26 16.95 22.82
C PRO A 951 -0.76 16.73 22.99
N PRO A 952 0.03 17.81 23.20
CA PRO A 952 1.46 17.71 23.46
C PRO A 952 1.76 16.92 24.74
N TYR A 953 2.87 16.17 24.71
CA TYR A 953 3.28 15.34 25.84
C TYR A 953 4.79 15.19 25.95
N VAL A 954 5.24 14.85 27.15
CA VAL A 954 6.59 14.38 27.43
C VAL A 954 6.51 12.97 28.00
N LEU A 955 7.31 12.05 27.47
CA LEU A 955 7.37 10.64 27.90
C LEU A 955 8.75 10.30 28.43
N LEU A 956 8.81 9.65 29.59
CA LEU A 956 9.99 8.94 30.09
C LEU A 956 9.81 7.46 29.74
N GLY A 957 10.77 6.89 29.02
CA GLY A 957 10.73 5.52 28.52
C GLY A 957 11.87 4.68 29.04
N PHE A 958 11.60 3.42 29.28
CA PHE A 958 12.53 2.35 29.63
C PHE A 958 12.39 1.25 28.61
N THR A 959 13.50 0.86 27.94
CA THR A 959 13.53 -0.25 27.00
C THR A 959 14.52 -1.30 27.48
N TRP A 960 14.06 -2.54 27.61
CA TRP A 960 14.90 -3.69 27.90
C TRP A 960 14.94 -4.63 26.71
N ARG A 961 16.15 -4.92 26.19
CA ARG A 961 16.38 -5.84 25.09
C ARG A 961 16.98 -7.13 25.58
N PHE A 962 16.51 -8.21 25.02
CA PHE A 962 17.02 -9.54 25.36
C PHE A 962 17.34 -10.33 24.09
N ARG A 963 18.33 -11.21 24.21
CA ARG A 963 18.71 -12.18 23.19
C ARG A 963 19.12 -13.45 23.90
N LYS A 964 18.51 -14.57 23.52
CA LYS A 964 18.80 -15.90 24.07
C LYS A 964 19.10 -16.84 22.91
N LYS A 965 20.24 -17.56 23.04
CA LYS A 965 20.60 -18.65 22.12
C LYS A 965 19.62 -19.80 22.21
#